data_2a1d557ec822636355d518d86806ae98
#
_entry.id   2a1d557ec822636355d518d86806ae98
#
_cell.length_a   1.000
_cell.length_b   1.000
_cell.length_c   1.000
_cell.angle_alpha   90.00
_cell.angle_beta   90.00
_cell.angle_gamma   90.00
#
_symmetry.space_group_name_H-M   'P 1'
#
loop_
_entity.id
_entity.type
_entity.pdbx_description
1 polymer ?
#
loop_
_entity_poly.entity_id
_entity_poly.type
_entity_poly.pdbx_seq_one_letter_code
_entity_poly.pdbx_strand_id
1 'polypeptide(L)'
;MKKLLSLFLALALVISTVATFSAEEEKAFDGYIYMTVERNTLGQGFIQEPIKVGYYKGESLADITERMLGDRSTFTGDISNYYLEGIKDGGEPENWTSDEIPSDIKKALGENVNGRTKEDVLQAFDYTSYSGWMFTVDNKGIDVGAGGVSYADKADTTHYTDGSVVRLQYTLYGYGEDVGISWGMMSFDTTNKFVDRSDLISYVADINDENAQSEYGTAYTDAVKLLNTWNVTEEQIDNAIKALDDAKQSTPDEPEDTHNVEWAGAMNNFKDGNQVTDTKVVKNNPEEKWSYELNRTKGSWGSYYAGQSVIVDDYLYATGAGSLHKVDTKTGKGETVAVAGSTAFYYDYVAYGDGMIFVSTSNDIEAFDIDTLQSLGKVKGTFSQYHPMQYNKGYLVCNGNIYKVNKNSDNVLTQVGEGTIGGDSFNWSQGVFANNYYYVVATNDIYCVDYKTNTIKYQYKYDENRTTTYNIGGELAYDSTTDYLYWGSYKQKNLHAVKLNDNGDFDKETYKSATISQESVCAPVVYNNRIYVAGQGGTIDVINGNPNDNNFLSTIYTTNKIGMKIQSNPILSTGYEEETGNVYIYVQSYNAPGNIYYLEDNENSTSGTLKQLSNLSTTSTAAYAYEQIAIDDEGQIYFFNEEGYLYCYGEKHIHNYTYKTLLNGKHIKTCDGCGESEEEFCTFENDKCIYCGVKRSNYIYGDINQDGEVTVQDATLLQKYVTKLAELNDVQKECAMFDHMDKITVKSATKIQKYIANPELETLIGASFYMYSK
;
A
#
# COMPACT_ATOMS: atom_id res chain seq x y z
N MET A 1 2.61 36.03 -25.80
CA MET A 1 1.37 35.72 -25.09
C MET A 1 0.20 35.23 -25.97
N LYS A 2 0.16 35.45 -27.27
CA LYS A 2 -0.90 34.90 -28.16
C LYS A 2 -0.50 33.58 -28.86
N LYS A 3 0.77 33.17 -28.85
CA LYS A 3 1.27 31.94 -29.49
C LYS A 3 1.29 30.74 -28.54
N LEU A 4 1.19 30.92 -27.20
CA LEU A 4 1.03 29.81 -26.24
C LEU A 4 -0.43 29.33 -26.12
N LEU A 5 -1.40 30.16 -26.49
CA LEU A 5 -2.82 29.82 -26.37
C LEU A 5 -3.34 28.88 -27.46
N SER A 6 -2.62 28.75 -28.57
CA SER A 6 -3.03 27.89 -29.68
C SER A 6 -2.55 26.44 -29.51
N LEU A 7 -1.53 26.21 -28.71
CA LEU A 7 -1.07 24.84 -28.36
C LEU A 7 -2.00 24.18 -27.33
N PHE A 8 -2.55 24.96 -26.39
CA PHE A 8 -3.49 24.47 -25.38
C PHE A 8 -4.90 24.18 -25.92
N LEU A 9 -5.32 24.79 -27.04
CA LEU A 9 -6.62 24.51 -27.64
C LEU A 9 -6.63 23.23 -28.50
N ALA A 10 -5.48 22.73 -28.93
CA ALA A 10 -5.38 21.47 -29.66
C ALA A 10 -5.46 20.24 -28.73
N LEU A 11 -5.02 20.39 -27.49
CA LEU A 11 -5.08 19.30 -26.47
C LEU A 11 -6.49 19.12 -25.93
N ALA A 12 -7.31 20.15 -25.86
CA ALA A 12 -8.67 20.09 -25.30
C ALA A 12 -9.73 19.54 -26.28
N LEU A 13 -9.40 19.28 -27.55
CA LEU A 13 -10.35 18.80 -28.55
C LEU A 13 -10.27 17.30 -28.87
N VAL A 14 -9.38 16.56 -28.24
CA VAL A 14 -9.20 15.12 -28.49
C VAL A 14 -10.03 14.23 -27.55
N ILE A 15 -10.63 14.77 -26.49
CA ILE A 15 -11.38 13.98 -25.50
C ILE A 15 -12.92 13.93 -25.74
N SER A 16 -13.47 14.57 -26.77
CA SER A 16 -14.93 14.72 -26.89
C SER A 16 -15.61 13.96 -28.03
N THR A 17 -15.21 12.73 -28.36
CA THR A 17 -16.07 11.84 -29.15
C THR A 17 -15.91 10.40 -28.72
N VAL A 18 -16.39 10.04 -27.54
CA VAL A 18 -16.73 8.64 -27.27
C VAL A 18 -18.12 8.39 -27.83
N ALA A 19 -18.18 7.65 -28.92
CA ALA A 19 -19.43 7.16 -29.50
C ALA A 19 -20.08 6.16 -28.55
N THR A 20 -21.35 6.33 -28.31
CA THR A 20 -22.24 5.39 -27.62
C THR A 20 -22.12 3.99 -28.20
N PHE A 21 -21.46 3.11 -27.47
CA PHE A 21 -21.55 1.66 -27.67
C PHE A 21 -22.37 1.05 -26.53
N SER A 22 -23.26 0.13 -26.92
CA SER A 22 -24.04 -0.72 -26.04
C SER A 22 -23.14 -1.51 -25.08
N ALA A 23 -23.53 -1.59 -23.81
CA ALA A 23 -22.85 -2.31 -22.75
C ALA A 23 -22.54 -3.78 -23.13
N GLU A 24 -21.32 -4.03 -23.57
CA GLU A 24 -20.61 -5.27 -23.35
C GLU A 24 -19.67 -5.02 -22.16
N GLU A 25 -19.57 -5.98 -21.25
CA GLU A 25 -18.65 -5.93 -20.10
C GLU A 25 -17.27 -5.42 -20.57
N GLU A 26 -16.78 -4.33 -20.03
CA GLU A 26 -15.42 -3.86 -20.30
C GLU A 26 -14.46 -4.91 -19.74
N LYS A 27 -13.97 -5.74 -20.64
CA LYS A 27 -12.97 -6.74 -20.32
C LYS A 27 -11.67 -6.02 -19.93
N ALA A 28 -11.13 -6.32 -18.75
CA ALA A 28 -9.82 -5.78 -18.34
C ALA A 28 -8.75 -6.14 -19.40
N PHE A 29 -7.80 -5.22 -19.60
CA PHE A 29 -6.68 -5.46 -20.49
C PHE A 29 -5.80 -6.61 -19.97
N ASP A 30 -5.28 -7.42 -20.90
CA ASP A 30 -4.38 -8.54 -20.58
C ASP A 30 -2.92 -8.07 -20.38
N GLY A 31 -2.60 -6.80 -20.72
CA GLY A 31 -1.29 -6.17 -20.57
C GLY A 31 -1.22 -4.81 -21.26
N TYR A 32 -0.04 -4.19 -21.28
CA TYR A 32 0.18 -2.85 -21.83
C TYR A 32 1.39 -2.81 -22.76
N ILE A 33 1.33 -1.95 -23.79
CA ILE A 33 2.45 -1.56 -24.63
C ILE A 33 2.56 -0.03 -24.63
N TYR A 34 3.71 0.49 -25.04
CA TYR A 34 3.94 1.91 -25.21
C TYR A 34 3.91 2.26 -26.70
N MET A 35 3.19 3.30 -27.09
CA MET A 35 3.03 3.66 -28.50
C MET A 35 3.34 5.12 -28.78
N THR A 36 3.92 5.36 -29.97
CA THR A 36 4.09 6.70 -30.56
C THR A 36 3.62 6.71 -32.01
N VAL A 37 3.22 7.88 -32.53
CA VAL A 37 3.00 8.12 -33.96
C VAL A 37 3.81 9.33 -34.40
N GLU A 38 4.78 9.11 -35.30
CA GLU A 38 5.90 10.03 -35.52
C GLU A 38 6.00 10.49 -36.97
N ARG A 39 6.27 11.81 -37.15
CA ARG A 39 6.64 12.45 -38.41
C ARG A 39 8.05 13.04 -38.35
N ASN A 40 8.95 12.44 -37.61
CA ASN A 40 10.29 12.94 -37.36
C ASN A 40 11.12 13.04 -38.66
N THR A 41 10.88 12.16 -39.65
CA THR A 41 11.48 12.24 -40.98
C THR A 41 11.08 13.48 -41.76
N LEU A 42 9.94 14.08 -41.44
CA LEU A 42 9.47 15.35 -41.99
C LEU A 42 9.92 16.56 -41.16
N GLY A 43 10.58 16.35 -40.01
CA GLY A 43 10.82 17.41 -39.02
C GLY A 43 9.57 17.94 -38.34
N GLN A 44 8.45 17.21 -38.40
CA GLN A 44 7.14 17.64 -37.87
C GLN A 44 6.77 17.05 -36.51
N GLY A 45 7.61 16.19 -35.94
CA GLY A 45 7.40 15.60 -34.60
C GLY A 45 6.26 14.60 -34.51
N PHE A 46 5.65 14.49 -33.32
CA PHE A 46 4.58 13.55 -33.08
C PHE A 46 3.23 13.95 -33.65
N ILE A 47 2.46 12.94 -34.10
CA ILE A 47 0.99 12.99 -34.19
C ILE A 47 0.37 12.49 -32.89
N GLN A 48 1.02 11.48 -32.27
CA GLN A 48 0.71 10.95 -30.95
C GLN A 48 2.00 10.88 -30.16
N GLU A 49 2.09 11.66 -29.11
CA GLU A 49 3.16 11.58 -28.10
C GLU A 49 3.15 10.21 -27.41
N PRO A 50 4.24 9.83 -26.72
CA PRO A 50 4.30 8.56 -26.01
C PRO A 50 3.10 8.34 -25.08
N ILE A 51 2.40 7.22 -25.27
CA ILE A 51 1.29 6.81 -24.42
C ILE A 51 1.35 5.33 -24.09
N LYS A 52 0.79 4.95 -22.94
CA LYS A 52 0.59 3.57 -22.52
C LYS A 52 -0.76 3.07 -23.03
N VAL A 53 -0.78 1.98 -23.76
CA VAL A 53 -1.97 1.44 -24.43
C VAL A 53 -2.21 0.02 -23.96
N GLY A 54 -3.36 -0.25 -23.35
CA GLY A 54 -3.76 -1.60 -22.98
C GLY A 54 -4.05 -2.47 -24.22
N TYR A 55 -3.77 -3.77 -24.16
CA TYR A 55 -4.11 -4.72 -25.19
C TYR A 55 -4.88 -5.92 -24.65
N TYR A 56 -5.67 -6.56 -25.51
CA TYR A 56 -6.34 -7.81 -25.20
C TYR A 56 -5.57 -8.98 -25.82
N LYS A 57 -5.57 -10.10 -25.14
CA LYS A 57 -4.94 -11.34 -25.63
C LYS A 57 -5.46 -11.72 -27.02
N GLY A 58 -4.56 -11.75 -27.98
CA GLY A 58 -4.85 -12.07 -29.37
C GLY A 58 -5.14 -10.85 -30.25
N GLU A 59 -5.03 -9.61 -29.76
CA GLU A 59 -5.03 -8.42 -30.60
C GLU A 59 -3.75 -8.36 -31.43
N SER A 60 -3.88 -7.96 -32.69
CA SER A 60 -2.71 -7.58 -33.53
C SER A 60 -2.32 -6.11 -33.29
N LEU A 61 -1.11 -5.74 -33.68
CA LEU A 61 -0.71 -4.32 -33.66
C LEU A 61 -1.63 -3.45 -34.52
N ALA A 62 -2.21 -4.01 -35.58
CA ALA A 62 -3.19 -3.31 -36.40
C ALA A 62 -4.48 -3.02 -35.61
N ASP A 63 -5.00 -4.02 -34.87
CA ASP A 63 -6.20 -3.83 -34.04
C ASP A 63 -5.96 -2.77 -32.94
N ILE A 64 -4.80 -2.83 -32.27
CA ILE A 64 -4.42 -1.86 -31.22
C ILE A 64 -4.28 -0.46 -31.83
N THR A 65 -3.63 -0.33 -33.00
CA THR A 65 -3.46 0.95 -33.68
C THR A 65 -4.81 1.53 -34.14
N GLU A 66 -5.69 0.70 -34.68
CA GLU A 66 -7.03 1.12 -35.11
C GLU A 66 -7.86 1.59 -33.90
N ARG A 67 -7.80 0.88 -32.78
CA ARG A 67 -8.47 1.26 -31.52
C ARG A 67 -7.90 2.55 -30.93
N MET A 68 -6.57 2.73 -30.94
CA MET A 68 -5.91 3.92 -30.42
C MET A 68 -6.19 5.16 -31.28
N LEU A 69 -6.13 5.04 -32.60
CA LEU A 69 -6.28 6.17 -33.53
C LEU A 69 -7.76 6.46 -33.88
N GLY A 70 -8.64 5.44 -33.78
CA GLY A 70 -10.05 5.57 -34.12
C GLY A 70 -10.26 6.11 -35.55
N ASP A 71 -11.12 7.11 -35.70
CA ASP A 71 -11.44 7.75 -36.97
C ASP A 71 -10.30 8.61 -37.56
N ARG A 72 -9.17 8.72 -36.85
CA ARG A 72 -7.96 9.37 -37.38
C ARG A 72 -7.18 8.50 -38.35
N SER A 73 -7.39 7.18 -38.35
CA SER A 73 -6.70 6.28 -39.25
C SER A 73 -7.58 5.85 -40.43
N THR A 74 -6.94 5.66 -41.57
CA THR A 74 -7.56 5.09 -42.75
C THR A 74 -6.81 3.86 -43.15
N PHE A 75 -7.53 2.72 -43.16
CA PHE A 75 -6.98 1.42 -43.55
C PHE A 75 -7.68 0.90 -44.80
N THR A 76 -6.96 0.14 -45.62
CA THR A 76 -7.47 -0.57 -46.76
C THR A 76 -7.07 -2.04 -46.76
N GLY A 77 -7.77 -2.87 -47.51
CA GLY A 77 -7.51 -4.30 -47.59
C GLY A 77 -8.39 -5.15 -46.68
N ASP A 78 -8.05 -6.42 -46.60
CA ASP A 78 -8.70 -7.41 -45.72
C ASP A 78 -7.72 -7.91 -44.65
N ILE A 79 -8.11 -8.92 -43.88
CA ILE A 79 -7.29 -9.48 -42.77
C ILE A 79 -5.88 -9.87 -43.24
N SER A 80 -5.71 -10.32 -44.48
CA SER A 80 -4.41 -10.75 -45.01
C SER A 80 -3.61 -9.68 -45.72
N ASN A 81 -4.25 -8.57 -46.07
CA ASN A 81 -3.67 -7.47 -46.83
C ASN A 81 -4.02 -6.10 -46.20
N TYR A 82 -4.13 -6.06 -44.89
CA TYR A 82 -4.49 -4.87 -44.15
C TYR A 82 -3.36 -3.82 -44.22
N TYR A 83 -3.68 -2.64 -44.71
CA TYR A 83 -2.69 -1.62 -44.97
C TYR A 83 -3.14 -0.24 -44.43
N LEU A 84 -2.28 0.36 -43.60
CA LEU A 84 -2.49 1.71 -43.11
C LEU A 84 -2.18 2.70 -44.23
N GLU A 85 -3.23 3.24 -44.86
CA GLU A 85 -3.15 4.16 -45.97
C GLU A 85 -2.79 5.59 -45.53
N GLY A 86 -3.35 6.03 -44.42
CA GLY A 86 -3.10 7.38 -43.94
C GLY A 86 -3.60 7.65 -42.52
N ILE A 87 -3.08 8.72 -41.95
CA ILE A 87 -3.46 9.21 -40.61
C ILE A 87 -3.86 10.68 -40.70
N LYS A 88 -5.00 11.06 -40.12
CA LYS A 88 -5.37 12.47 -39.93
C LYS A 88 -4.41 13.09 -38.92
N ASP A 89 -3.64 14.05 -39.33
CA ASP A 89 -2.59 14.69 -38.57
C ASP A 89 -2.76 16.20 -38.40
N GLY A 90 -3.87 16.73 -38.85
CA GLY A 90 -4.19 18.15 -38.79
C GLY A 90 -3.47 19.03 -39.85
N GLY A 91 -2.80 18.37 -40.79
CA GLY A 91 -2.11 19.06 -41.89
C GLY A 91 -0.64 19.38 -41.61
N GLU A 92 -0.04 20.10 -42.56
CA GLU A 92 1.32 20.63 -42.38
C GLU A 92 1.32 21.76 -41.35
N PRO A 93 2.33 21.82 -40.46
CA PRO A 93 2.49 22.98 -39.59
C PRO A 93 2.59 24.27 -40.35
N GLU A 94 2.01 25.38 -39.84
CA GLU A 94 2.08 26.70 -40.43
C GLU A 94 3.55 27.10 -40.67
N ASN A 95 3.89 27.43 -41.92
CA ASN A 95 5.23 27.76 -42.40
C ASN A 95 6.22 26.60 -42.54
N TRP A 96 5.76 25.35 -42.48
CA TRP A 96 6.60 24.22 -42.77
C TRP A 96 7.05 24.24 -44.25
N THR A 97 8.30 23.90 -44.49
CA THR A 97 8.85 23.74 -45.85
C THR A 97 9.69 22.48 -45.92
N SER A 98 9.98 21.97 -47.10
CA SER A 98 10.85 20.81 -47.29
C SER A 98 12.27 21.04 -46.76
N ASP A 99 12.63 22.24 -46.34
CA ASP A 99 13.90 22.54 -45.69
C ASP A 99 13.94 22.02 -44.23
N GLU A 100 12.79 21.76 -43.62
CA GLU A 100 12.68 21.12 -42.29
C GLU A 100 12.98 19.61 -42.30
N ILE A 101 12.95 19.00 -43.50
CA ILE A 101 13.34 17.59 -43.64
C ILE A 101 14.81 17.44 -43.24
N PRO A 102 15.16 16.45 -42.34
CA PRO A 102 16.53 16.22 -41.91
C PRO A 102 17.50 16.15 -43.09
N SER A 103 18.65 16.78 -42.96
CA SER A 103 19.60 17.01 -44.07
C SER A 103 20.15 15.73 -44.71
N ASP A 104 20.24 14.64 -43.93
CA ASP A 104 20.68 13.33 -44.40
C ASP A 104 19.59 12.62 -45.22
N ILE A 105 18.31 12.72 -44.79
CA ILE A 105 17.16 12.24 -45.56
C ILE A 105 17.06 13.05 -46.84
N LYS A 106 17.12 14.39 -46.78
CA LYS A 106 17.06 15.27 -47.90
C LYS A 106 18.18 14.98 -48.91
N LYS A 107 19.37 14.69 -48.43
CA LYS A 107 20.51 14.27 -49.26
C LYS A 107 20.26 12.93 -49.97
N ALA A 108 19.63 11.97 -49.32
CA ALA A 108 19.28 10.68 -49.91
C ALA A 108 18.17 10.78 -50.93
N LEU A 109 17.18 11.66 -50.71
CA LEU A 109 16.04 11.90 -51.62
C LEU A 109 16.45 12.65 -52.90
N GLY A 110 17.51 13.47 -52.84
CA GLY A 110 17.84 14.41 -53.93
C GLY A 110 16.88 15.62 -53.95
N GLU A 111 16.70 16.23 -55.13
CA GLU A 111 15.92 17.49 -55.24
C GLU A 111 14.40 17.28 -55.41
N ASN A 112 13.91 16.03 -55.48
CA ASN A 112 12.53 15.72 -55.80
C ASN A 112 11.71 15.30 -54.57
N VAL A 113 11.13 16.28 -53.87
CA VAL A 113 10.12 16.07 -52.86
C VAL A 113 8.79 16.61 -53.35
N ASN A 114 7.78 15.76 -53.48
CA ASN A 114 6.42 16.16 -53.81
C ASN A 114 5.74 16.80 -52.59
N GLY A 115 4.51 17.25 -52.72
CA GLY A 115 3.67 17.66 -51.60
C GLY A 115 2.69 16.59 -51.19
N ARG A 116 1.84 16.90 -50.20
CA ARG A 116 0.73 16.06 -49.80
C ARG A 116 -0.35 15.98 -50.87
N THR A 117 -1.05 14.84 -50.90
CA THR A 117 -2.23 14.63 -51.74
C THR A 117 -3.53 15.09 -51.06
N LYS A 118 -3.56 15.10 -49.72
CA LYS A 118 -4.68 15.62 -48.90
C LYS A 118 -4.14 16.58 -47.84
N GLU A 119 -4.91 17.61 -47.52
CA GLU A 119 -4.48 18.68 -46.64
C GLU A 119 -4.35 18.25 -45.20
N ASP A 120 -5.31 17.46 -44.69
CA ASP A 120 -5.45 17.05 -43.29
C ASP A 120 -5.06 15.59 -42.98
N VAL A 121 -4.64 14.82 -43.99
CA VAL A 121 -4.28 13.42 -43.88
C VAL A 121 -2.91 13.16 -44.46
N LEU A 122 -1.99 12.64 -43.69
CA LEU A 122 -0.69 12.17 -44.16
C LEU A 122 -0.83 10.75 -44.68
N GLN A 123 -0.72 10.61 -46.02
CA GLN A 123 -0.92 9.33 -46.68
C GLN A 123 0.38 8.67 -47.11
N ALA A 124 0.33 7.36 -47.34
CA ALA A 124 1.38 6.68 -48.05
C ALA A 124 1.58 7.30 -49.45
N PHE A 125 2.84 7.37 -49.85
CA PHE A 125 3.31 7.99 -51.12
C PHE A 125 3.14 9.51 -51.18
N ASP A 126 2.77 10.19 -50.11
CA ASP A 126 2.95 11.63 -49.99
C ASP A 126 4.44 11.96 -49.92
N TYR A 127 4.88 13.06 -50.51
CA TYR A 127 6.26 13.55 -50.62
C TYR A 127 7.18 12.71 -51.49
N THR A 128 7.15 11.37 -51.44
CA THR A 128 7.98 10.50 -52.30
C THR A 128 7.23 9.24 -52.71
N SER A 129 7.73 8.55 -53.75
CA SER A 129 7.17 7.26 -54.19
C SER A 129 7.50 6.08 -53.25
N TYR A 130 8.23 6.34 -52.19
CA TYR A 130 8.70 5.32 -51.22
C TYR A 130 8.23 5.61 -49.79
N SER A 131 7.48 6.68 -49.61
CA SER A 131 7.00 7.09 -48.29
C SER A 131 5.78 6.30 -47.84
N GLY A 132 5.63 6.22 -46.52
CA GLY A 132 4.51 5.52 -45.91
C GLY A 132 4.70 5.31 -44.42
N TRP A 133 3.81 4.56 -43.82
CA TRP A 133 3.82 4.26 -42.37
C TRP A 133 4.54 2.97 -42.12
N MET A 134 5.48 2.99 -41.17
CA MET A 134 6.29 1.84 -40.77
C MET A 134 6.28 1.65 -39.26
N PHE A 135 6.34 0.37 -38.82
CA PHE A 135 6.44 0.02 -37.42
C PHE A 135 7.84 -0.41 -37.04
N THR A 136 8.29 0.01 -35.88
CA THR A 136 9.36 -0.66 -35.14
C THR A 136 8.84 -1.10 -33.77
N VAL A 137 9.28 -2.26 -33.30
CA VAL A 137 8.99 -2.77 -31.98
C VAL A 137 10.30 -3.00 -31.26
N ASP A 138 10.46 -2.46 -30.06
CA ASP A 138 11.67 -2.52 -29.26
C ASP A 138 12.93 -2.19 -30.09
N ASN A 139 12.83 -1.07 -30.80
CA ASN A 139 13.85 -0.52 -31.72
C ASN A 139 14.26 -1.47 -32.87
N LYS A 140 13.44 -2.45 -33.21
CA LYS A 140 13.68 -3.34 -34.35
C LYS A 140 12.58 -3.16 -35.38
N GLY A 141 12.97 -3.03 -36.64
CA GLY A 141 12.03 -3.08 -37.73
C GLY A 141 11.30 -4.43 -37.76
N ILE A 142 10.00 -4.39 -37.94
CA ILE A 142 9.25 -5.62 -38.14
C ILE A 142 9.63 -6.14 -39.53
N ASP A 143 10.22 -7.34 -39.59
CA ASP A 143 10.54 -8.03 -40.82
C ASP A 143 9.25 -8.50 -41.48
N VAL A 144 8.75 -7.70 -42.37
CA VAL A 144 7.62 -8.04 -43.22
C VAL A 144 8.18 -8.71 -44.46
N GLY A 145 8.11 -10.03 -44.52
CA GLY A 145 8.52 -10.80 -45.69
C GLY A 145 7.97 -10.21 -46.99
N ALA A 146 8.63 -10.50 -48.10
CA ALA A 146 8.28 -9.97 -49.41
C ALA A 146 6.80 -10.23 -49.75
N GLY A 147 5.96 -9.21 -49.55
CA GLY A 147 4.55 -9.21 -49.94
C GLY A 147 3.52 -8.96 -48.84
N GLY A 148 3.92 -8.71 -47.60
CA GLY A 148 2.93 -8.42 -46.57
C GLY A 148 3.50 -7.64 -45.39
N VAL A 149 2.76 -6.71 -44.92
CA VAL A 149 3.04 -6.01 -43.67
C VAL A 149 2.40 -6.88 -42.58
N SER A 150 3.19 -7.78 -41.98
CA SER A 150 2.69 -8.79 -41.06
C SER A 150 2.00 -8.21 -39.82
N TYR A 151 2.34 -6.99 -39.43
CA TYR A 151 1.61 -6.28 -38.36
C TYR A 151 0.18 -5.87 -38.78
N ALA A 152 -0.10 -5.82 -40.08
CA ALA A 152 -1.43 -5.61 -40.61
C ALA A 152 -2.23 -6.92 -40.70
N ASP A 153 -1.59 -8.07 -40.54
CA ASP A 153 -2.29 -9.33 -40.42
C ASP A 153 -2.91 -9.42 -39.01
N LYS A 154 -4.22 -9.23 -38.95
CA LYS A 154 -5.00 -9.35 -37.71
C LYS A 154 -4.91 -10.74 -37.06
N ALA A 155 -4.37 -11.73 -37.75
CA ALA A 155 -4.09 -13.05 -37.22
C ALA A 155 -2.71 -13.14 -36.54
N ASP A 156 -1.81 -12.18 -36.76
CA ASP A 156 -0.48 -12.21 -36.19
C ASP A 156 -0.37 -11.35 -34.92
N THR A 157 -0.26 -12.02 -33.79
CA THR A 157 -0.17 -11.43 -32.44
C THR A 157 1.21 -11.60 -31.81
N THR A 158 2.25 -11.91 -32.64
CA THR A 158 3.56 -12.33 -32.13
C THR A 158 4.62 -11.22 -32.07
N HIS A 159 4.32 -10.03 -32.55
CA HIS A 159 5.32 -8.97 -32.71
C HIS A 159 5.56 -8.12 -31.47
N TYR A 160 4.76 -8.28 -30.42
CA TYR A 160 4.93 -7.53 -29.18
C TYR A 160 4.69 -8.41 -27.96
N THR A 161 5.19 -7.97 -26.84
CA THR A 161 4.95 -8.54 -25.50
C THR A 161 4.55 -7.42 -24.54
N ASP A 162 4.15 -7.78 -23.34
CA ASP A 162 3.87 -6.79 -22.30
C ASP A 162 5.09 -5.89 -22.06
N GLY A 163 4.88 -4.58 -22.06
CA GLY A 163 5.92 -3.56 -21.94
C GLY A 163 6.65 -3.19 -23.24
N SER A 164 6.36 -3.84 -24.39
CA SER A 164 7.01 -3.48 -25.66
C SER A 164 6.74 -2.04 -26.07
N VAL A 165 7.74 -1.40 -26.70
CA VAL A 165 7.63 -0.06 -27.26
C VAL A 165 7.40 -0.13 -28.77
N VAL A 166 6.25 0.36 -29.21
CA VAL A 166 5.82 0.34 -30.62
C VAL A 166 5.86 1.76 -31.17
N ARG A 167 6.71 2.00 -32.17
CA ARG A 167 6.82 3.28 -32.84
C ARG A 167 6.22 3.17 -34.24
N LEU A 168 5.17 3.92 -34.51
CA LEU A 168 4.60 4.07 -35.84
C LEU A 168 5.20 5.32 -36.48
N GLN A 169 6.06 5.12 -37.47
CA GLN A 169 6.91 6.15 -38.03
C GLN A 169 6.61 6.38 -39.52
N TYR A 170 6.49 7.65 -39.90
CA TYR A 170 6.38 7.99 -41.33
C TYR A 170 7.76 8.01 -41.98
N THR A 171 7.97 7.19 -43.00
CA THR A 171 9.22 7.09 -43.77
C THR A 171 9.15 7.90 -45.05
N LEU A 172 10.25 8.46 -45.49
CA LEU A 172 10.39 9.16 -46.75
C LEU A 172 11.27 8.43 -47.78
N TYR A 173 12.16 7.55 -47.31
CA TYR A 173 13.17 6.92 -48.15
C TYR A 173 13.22 5.39 -47.98
N GLY A 174 13.27 4.70 -49.14
CA GLY A 174 13.56 3.26 -49.16
C GLY A 174 12.58 2.36 -48.47
N TYR A 175 11.30 2.74 -48.36
CA TYR A 175 10.27 1.98 -47.65
C TYR A 175 10.63 1.67 -46.19
N GLY A 176 11.25 2.62 -45.51
CA GLY A 176 11.63 2.48 -44.09
C GLY A 176 13.13 2.45 -43.83
N GLU A 177 13.99 2.54 -44.86
CA GLU A 177 15.43 2.54 -44.60
C GLU A 177 15.90 3.77 -43.80
N ASP A 178 15.21 4.88 -43.92
CA ASP A 178 15.44 6.10 -43.14
C ASP A 178 14.91 6.00 -41.67
N VAL A 179 14.17 4.97 -41.32
CA VAL A 179 13.71 4.69 -39.95
C VAL A 179 14.29 3.36 -39.40
N GLY A 180 15.34 2.85 -40.05
CA GLY A 180 16.09 1.68 -39.57
C GLY A 180 15.61 0.32 -40.06
N ILE A 181 14.65 0.28 -40.98
CA ILE A 181 14.14 -0.97 -41.56
C ILE A 181 14.92 -1.24 -42.85
N SER A 182 15.78 -2.26 -42.87
CA SER A 182 16.62 -2.57 -44.02
C SER A 182 16.01 -3.66 -44.89
N TRP A 183 15.60 -3.29 -46.11
CA TRP A 183 15.14 -4.22 -47.13
C TRP A 183 16.28 -4.68 -48.09
N GLY A 184 17.46 -4.11 -47.95
CA GLY A 184 18.57 -4.34 -48.83
C GLY A 184 18.34 -3.84 -50.26
N MET A 185 17.36 -2.96 -50.47
CA MET A 185 17.00 -2.43 -51.79
C MET A 185 17.67 -1.10 -52.09
N MET A 186 17.86 -0.28 -51.07
CA MET A 186 18.51 1.03 -51.16
C MET A 186 19.48 1.16 -49.97
N SER A 187 20.46 2.04 -50.06
CA SER A 187 21.43 2.24 -48.99
C SER A 187 21.21 3.62 -48.36
N PHE A 188 20.68 3.62 -47.13
CA PHE A 188 20.74 4.79 -46.29
C PHE A 188 21.96 4.68 -45.36
N ASP A 189 22.68 5.78 -45.15
CA ASP A 189 23.79 5.79 -44.23
C ASP A 189 23.29 5.67 -42.79
N THR A 190 23.32 4.46 -42.27
CA THR A 190 22.81 4.12 -40.92
C THR A 190 23.87 4.27 -39.81
N THR A 191 25.06 4.74 -40.15
CA THR A 191 26.14 4.90 -39.17
C THR A 191 25.74 5.94 -38.12
N ASN A 192 25.46 5.49 -36.90
CA ASN A 192 25.08 6.31 -35.74
C ASN A 192 23.67 6.94 -35.76
N LYS A 193 22.67 6.33 -36.41
CA LYS A 193 21.39 7.05 -36.62
C LYS A 193 20.15 6.43 -35.96
N PHE A 194 20.20 5.15 -35.59
CA PHE A 194 19.05 4.48 -35.00
C PHE A 194 19.30 4.18 -33.53
N VAL A 195 19.43 5.25 -32.76
CA VAL A 195 19.55 5.17 -31.32
C VAL A 195 18.26 4.60 -30.73
N ASP A 196 18.43 3.67 -29.81
CA ASP A 196 17.29 3.13 -29.04
C ASP A 196 16.70 4.21 -28.15
N ARG A 197 15.41 4.45 -28.31
CA ARG A 197 14.63 5.44 -27.53
C ARG A 197 13.60 4.77 -26.64
N SER A 198 13.59 3.44 -26.61
CA SER A 198 12.52 2.67 -25.95
C SER A 198 12.38 3.05 -24.48
N ASP A 199 13.50 3.12 -23.74
CA ASP A 199 13.49 3.47 -22.32
C ASP A 199 12.95 4.88 -22.07
N LEU A 200 13.35 5.86 -22.89
CA LEU A 200 12.83 7.23 -22.75
C LEU A 200 11.36 7.33 -23.17
N ILE A 201 10.94 6.61 -24.20
CA ILE A 201 9.53 6.57 -24.64
C ILE A 201 8.65 5.97 -23.55
N SER A 202 9.02 4.82 -22.98
CA SER A 202 8.26 4.21 -21.89
C SER A 202 8.22 5.09 -20.65
N TYR A 203 9.35 5.70 -20.28
CA TYR A 203 9.40 6.64 -19.15
C TYR A 203 8.44 7.81 -19.36
N VAL A 204 8.55 8.50 -20.50
CA VAL A 204 7.66 9.64 -20.82
C VAL A 204 6.19 9.19 -20.85
N ALA A 205 5.88 8.03 -21.41
CA ALA A 205 4.50 7.53 -21.47
C ALA A 205 3.93 7.18 -20.08
N ASP A 206 4.75 6.66 -19.15
CA ASP A 206 4.33 6.34 -17.79
C ASP A 206 4.06 7.60 -16.93
N ILE A 207 4.72 8.74 -17.27
CA ILE A 207 4.54 10.02 -16.57
C ILE A 207 3.70 11.02 -17.36
N ASN A 208 3.22 10.66 -18.54
CA ASN A 208 2.43 11.55 -19.42
C ASN A 208 1.01 11.71 -18.91
N ASP A 209 0.87 12.52 -17.86
CA ASP A 209 -0.41 12.96 -17.30
C ASP A 209 -0.47 14.49 -17.22
N GLU A 210 -1.57 15.03 -16.75
CA GLU A 210 -1.77 16.48 -16.61
C GLU A 210 -0.80 17.16 -15.61
N ASN A 211 -0.11 16.39 -14.79
CA ASN A 211 0.84 16.86 -13.78
C ASN A 211 2.30 16.76 -14.24
N ALA A 212 2.59 16.04 -15.34
CA ALA A 212 3.96 15.78 -15.80
C ALA A 212 4.80 17.06 -15.90
N GLN A 213 4.21 18.14 -16.44
CA GLN A 213 4.88 19.43 -16.54
C GLN A 213 5.15 20.07 -15.18
N SER A 214 4.29 19.86 -14.18
CA SER A 214 4.44 20.43 -12.85
C SER A 214 5.38 19.60 -11.98
N GLU A 215 5.43 18.29 -12.20
CA GLU A 215 6.25 17.37 -11.43
C GLU A 215 7.69 17.29 -11.95
N TYR A 216 7.87 17.31 -13.27
CA TYR A 216 9.18 17.15 -13.91
C TYR A 216 9.71 18.45 -14.54
N GLY A 217 8.91 19.51 -14.57
CA GLY A 217 9.32 20.83 -15.06
C GLY A 217 9.84 20.79 -16.49
N THR A 218 11.00 21.45 -16.70
CA THR A 218 11.62 21.49 -18.04
C THR A 218 12.18 20.14 -18.49
N ALA A 219 12.50 19.22 -17.57
CA ALA A 219 13.02 17.91 -17.94
C ALA A 219 12.01 17.11 -18.79
N TYR A 220 10.72 17.17 -18.44
CA TYR A 220 9.65 16.54 -19.22
C TYR A 220 9.55 17.15 -20.63
N THR A 221 9.47 18.48 -20.72
CA THR A 221 9.38 19.16 -22.02
C THR A 221 10.61 18.95 -22.89
N ASP A 222 11.80 18.92 -22.28
CA ASP A 222 13.05 18.67 -23.00
C ASP A 222 13.14 17.21 -23.47
N ALA A 223 12.66 16.24 -22.67
CA ALA A 223 12.57 14.82 -23.05
C ALA A 223 11.61 14.62 -24.24
N VAL A 224 10.39 15.20 -24.19
CA VAL A 224 9.43 15.15 -25.32
C VAL A 224 10.02 15.81 -26.55
N LYS A 225 10.69 16.98 -26.42
CA LYS A 225 11.36 17.65 -27.50
C LYS A 225 12.51 16.82 -28.10
N LEU A 226 13.29 16.13 -27.26
CA LEU A 226 14.35 15.23 -27.72
C LEU A 226 13.78 14.08 -28.54
N LEU A 227 12.70 13.46 -28.08
CA LEU A 227 11.99 12.39 -28.80
C LEU A 227 11.44 12.86 -30.16
N ASN A 228 11.09 14.14 -30.29
CA ASN A 228 10.68 14.77 -31.54
C ASN A 228 11.86 15.16 -32.46
N THR A 229 13.10 14.93 -32.01
CA THR A 229 14.30 15.28 -32.80
C THR A 229 14.76 14.06 -33.59
N TRP A 230 15.05 14.25 -34.90
CA TRP A 230 15.49 13.19 -35.79
C TRP A 230 16.84 12.59 -35.35
N ASN A 231 17.88 13.42 -35.32
CA ASN A 231 19.24 13.01 -34.96
C ASN A 231 19.45 13.18 -33.45
N VAL A 232 19.51 12.08 -32.74
CA VAL A 232 19.85 12.02 -31.29
C VAL A 232 20.97 11.01 -31.08
N THR A 233 21.69 11.17 -29.99
CA THR A 233 22.73 10.23 -29.55
C THR A 233 22.24 9.42 -28.32
N GLU A 234 22.85 8.26 -28.07
CA GLU A 234 22.61 7.50 -26.85
C GLU A 234 22.84 8.37 -25.60
N GLU A 235 23.96 9.11 -25.57
CA GLU A 235 24.27 10.05 -24.49
C GLU A 235 23.16 11.09 -24.24
N GLN A 236 22.50 11.57 -25.30
CA GLN A 236 21.37 12.51 -25.14
C GLN A 236 20.14 11.81 -24.54
N ILE A 237 19.87 10.56 -24.93
CA ILE A 237 18.78 9.76 -24.38
C ILE A 237 19.05 9.49 -22.91
N ASP A 238 20.25 8.99 -22.56
CA ASP A 238 20.66 8.72 -21.17
C ASP A 238 20.59 9.97 -20.29
N ASN A 239 21.06 11.12 -20.83
CA ASN A 239 20.99 12.38 -20.11
C ASN A 239 19.55 12.88 -19.92
N ALA A 240 18.64 12.61 -20.86
CA ALA A 240 17.24 12.96 -20.69
C ALA A 240 16.55 12.08 -19.64
N ILE A 241 16.81 10.78 -19.64
CA ILE A 241 16.34 9.85 -18.59
C ILE A 241 16.87 10.31 -17.22
N LYS A 242 18.17 10.57 -17.15
CA LYS A 242 18.78 11.09 -15.92
C LYS A 242 18.18 12.42 -15.48
N ALA A 243 17.90 13.34 -16.41
CA ALA A 243 17.27 14.62 -16.09
C ALA A 243 15.84 14.46 -15.56
N LEU A 244 15.08 13.46 -16.07
CA LEU A 244 13.77 13.12 -15.54
C LEU A 244 13.90 12.50 -14.13
N ASP A 245 14.87 11.61 -13.92
CA ASP A 245 15.18 11.07 -12.60
C ASP A 245 15.61 12.17 -11.62
N ASP A 246 16.52 13.06 -12.03
CA ASP A 246 16.97 14.21 -11.24
C ASP A 246 15.82 15.21 -11.00
N ALA A 247 14.90 15.39 -11.93
CA ALA A 247 13.72 16.24 -11.77
C ALA A 247 12.69 15.62 -10.84
N LYS A 248 12.51 14.31 -10.92
CA LYS A 248 11.72 13.54 -9.94
C LYS A 248 12.33 13.64 -8.55
N GLN A 249 13.68 13.68 -8.45
CA GLN A 249 14.43 13.92 -7.22
C GLN A 249 14.49 15.40 -6.82
N SER A 250 14.27 16.35 -7.73
CA SER A 250 14.31 17.81 -7.47
C SER A 250 12.94 18.45 -7.19
N THR A 251 11.82 17.79 -7.45
CA THR A 251 10.70 17.93 -6.54
C THR A 251 11.30 17.52 -5.21
N PRO A 252 11.34 18.40 -4.15
CA PRO A 252 12.03 17.99 -2.94
C PRO A 252 11.48 16.62 -2.60
N ASP A 253 12.31 15.59 -2.77
CA ASP A 253 12.03 14.33 -2.15
C ASP A 253 11.84 14.71 -0.69
N GLU A 254 10.63 14.68 -0.23
CA GLU A 254 10.43 14.28 1.13
C GLU A 254 11.34 13.06 1.26
N PRO A 255 12.32 13.06 2.16
CA PRO A 255 13.26 11.95 2.29
C PRO A 255 12.40 10.70 2.29
N GLU A 256 12.70 9.78 1.37
CA GLU A 256 11.89 8.59 1.12
C GLU A 256 11.47 8.04 2.47
N ASP A 257 10.17 8.05 2.75
CA ASP A 257 9.67 7.70 4.07
C ASP A 257 10.03 6.24 4.30
N THR A 258 11.08 6.03 5.07
CA THR A 258 11.64 4.70 5.33
C THR A 258 10.89 3.96 6.43
N HIS A 259 9.90 4.61 7.05
CA HIS A 259 9.10 4.04 8.12
C HIS A 259 8.08 3.03 7.59
N ASN A 260 7.90 1.94 8.31
CA ASN A 260 6.83 0.99 8.03
C ASN A 260 5.51 1.56 8.58
N VAL A 261 4.63 2.00 7.69
CA VAL A 261 3.34 2.60 8.05
C VAL A 261 2.27 1.53 8.03
N GLU A 262 1.93 1.01 9.20
CA GLU A 262 0.93 -0.03 9.37
C GLU A 262 -0.49 0.56 9.44
N TRP A 263 -0.64 1.74 10.08
CA TRP A 263 -1.90 2.46 10.21
C TRP A 263 -1.69 3.97 10.26
N ALA A 264 -1.95 4.67 9.17
CA ALA A 264 -1.60 6.10 9.03
C ALA A 264 -2.57 7.09 9.69
N GLY A 265 -3.73 6.65 10.14
CA GLY A 265 -4.74 7.52 10.78
C GLY A 265 -6.16 7.00 10.65
N ALA A 266 -7.12 7.91 10.63
CA ALA A 266 -8.55 7.64 10.72
C ALA A 266 -9.09 6.62 9.73
N MET A 267 -8.55 6.63 8.54
CA MET A 267 -8.81 5.66 7.49
C MET A 267 -7.47 5.19 6.97
N ASN A 268 -7.11 3.95 7.21
CA ASN A 268 -5.79 3.39 6.92
C ASN A 268 -5.26 3.77 5.53
N ASN A 269 -6.14 3.79 4.55
CA ASN A 269 -5.82 4.21 3.21
C ASN A 269 -6.38 5.61 2.93
N PHE A 270 -5.52 6.62 3.03
CA PHE A 270 -5.91 8.00 2.74
C PHE A 270 -6.25 8.26 1.27
N LYS A 271 -5.87 7.36 0.34
CA LYS A 271 -6.11 7.58 -1.09
C LYS A 271 -7.59 7.54 -1.43
N ASP A 272 -8.29 6.51 -1.00
CA ASP A 272 -9.67 6.25 -1.43
C ASP A 272 -10.68 6.22 -0.26
N GLY A 273 -10.21 6.40 0.97
CA GLY A 273 -11.08 6.34 2.15
C GLY A 273 -11.77 5.00 2.35
N ASN A 274 -11.37 3.98 1.61
CA ASN A 274 -11.93 2.65 1.69
C ASN A 274 -11.09 1.80 2.65
N GLN A 275 -11.65 1.45 3.79
CA GLN A 275 -10.95 0.80 4.89
C GLN A 275 -10.82 -0.71 4.67
N VAL A 276 -10.08 -1.10 3.65
CA VAL A 276 -9.77 -2.49 3.30
C VAL A 276 -8.30 -2.78 3.59
N THR A 277 -8.04 -3.89 4.30
CA THR A 277 -6.69 -4.41 4.54
C THR A 277 -6.62 -5.87 4.10
N ASP A 278 -5.45 -6.30 3.63
CA ASP A 278 -5.13 -7.70 3.31
C ASP A 278 -4.53 -8.45 4.50
N THR A 279 -4.37 -7.79 5.65
CA THR A 279 -3.89 -8.38 6.88
C THR A 279 -4.87 -9.40 7.44
N LYS A 280 -4.35 -10.54 7.93
CA LYS A 280 -5.13 -11.57 8.65
C LYS A 280 -5.48 -11.09 10.06
N VAL A 281 -6.53 -10.33 10.18
CA VAL A 281 -6.96 -9.76 11.46
C VAL A 281 -7.52 -10.84 12.39
N VAL A 282 -7.22 -10.74 13.69
CA VAL A 282 -7.65 -11.69 14.70
C VAL A 282 -9.16 -11.94 14.66
N LYS A 283 -9.57 -13.21 14.63
CA LYS A 283 -10.96 -13.65 14.68
C LYS A 283 -11.20 -14.90 15.57
N ASN A 284 -10.15 -15.71 15.71
CA ASN A 284 -10.19 -16.95 16.49
C ASN A 284 -9.44 -16.75 17.80
N ASN A 285 -9.95 -17.33 18.89
CA ASN A 285 -9.31 -17.29 20.21
C ASN A 285 -8.71 -15.92 20.57
N PRO A 286 -9.48 -14.82 20.47
CA PRO A 286 -8.98 -13.50 20.80
C PRO A 286 -8.65 -13.39 22.28
N GLU A 287 -7.54 -12.75 22.62
CA GLU A 287 -7.20 -12.38 23.99
C GLU A 287 -6.68 -10.95 24.08
N GLU A 288 -6.91 -10.30 25.20
CA GLU A 288 -6.25 -9.04 25.52
C GLU A 288 -4.76 -9.30 25.70
N LYS A 289 -3.93 -8.68 24.86
CA LYS A 289 -2.47 -8.77 24.97
C LYS A 289 -1.95 -7.84 26.05
N TRP A 290 -2.48 -6.62 26.04
CA TRP A 290 -2.19 -5.61 27.05
C TRP A 290 -3.24 -4.50 27.01
N SER A 291 -3.23 -3.67 28.04
CA SER A 291 -3.94 -2.40 28.10
C SER A 291 -3.01 -1.29 28.62
N TYR A 292 -3.17 -0.09 28.09
CA TYR A 292 -2.34 1.06 28.39
C TYR A 292 -3.20 2.25 28.83
N GLU A 293 -2.89 2.86 29.98
CA GLU A 293 -3.58 4.03 30.49
C GLU A 293 -3.06 5.31 29.83
N LEU A 294 -3.94 6.07 29.16
CA LEU A 294 -3.60 7.30 28.46
C LEU A 294 -3.59 8.54 29.37
N ASN A 295 -3.77 8.37 30.69
CA ASN A 295 -3.79 9.46 31.67
C ASN A 295 -4.70 10.64 31.29
N ARG A 296 -5.84 10.36 30.67
CA ARG A 296 -6.74 11.38 30.15
C ARG A 296 -7.43 12.16 31.26
N THR A 297 -7.65 13.46 31.00
CA THR A 297 -8.43 14.29 31.89
C THR A 297 -9.92 14.01 31.67
N LYS A 298 -10.68 13.78 32.75
CA LYS A 298 -12.10 13.53 32.69
C LYS A 298 -12.85 14.76 32.19
N GLY A 299 -13.60 14.63 31.12
CA GLY A 299 -14.42 15.68 30.55
C GLY A 299 -15.64 16.05 31.42
N SER A 300 -16.34 17.11 31.05
CA SER A 300 -17.52 17.62 31.78
C SER A 300 -18.70 16.62 31.88
N TRP A 301 -18.73 15.64 30.96
CA TRP A 301 -19.73 14.56 30.94
C TRP A 301 -19.29 13.31 31.71
N GLY A 302 -18.12 13.34 32.34
CA GLY A 302 -17.61 12.22 33.14
C GLY A 302 -16.91 11.15 32.39
N SER A 303 -16.69 11.31 31.10
CA SER A 303 -15.98 10.40 30.20
C SER A 303 -14.62 10.96 29.79
N TYR A 304 -13.71 10.08 29.36
CA TYR A 304 -12.42 10.43 28.78
C TYR A 304 -12.53 10.33 27.26
N TYR A 305 -12.27 11.41 26.56
CA TYR A 305 -12.36 11.41 25.10
C TYR A 305 -11.09 10.82 24.50
N ALA A 306 -11.26 9.97 23.49
CA ALA A 306 -10.20 9.35 22.73
C ALA A 306 -10.12 9.96 21.35
N GLY A 307 -8.92 10.22 20.87
CA GLY A 307 -8.62 10.54 19.47
C GLY A 307 -8.30 9.27 18.68
N GLN A 308 -7.91 9.47 17.44
CA GLN A 308 -7.43 8.38 16.60
C GLN A 308 -6.06 7.93 17.03
N SER A 309 -5.64 6.75 16.54
CA SER A 309 -4.28 6.27 16.65
C SER A 309 -3.66 6.06 15.26
N VAL A 310 -2.35 6.13 15.21
CA VAL A 310 -1.53 5.69 14.07
C VAL A 310 -0.56 4.62 14.55
N ILE A 311 -0.16 3.71 13.66
CA ILE A 311 0.83 2.66 13.95
C ILE A 311 1.92 2.76 12.91
N VAL A 312 3.15 2.95 13.38
CA VAL A 312 4.34 3.08 12.55
C VAL A 312 5.53 2.42 13.25
N ASP A 313 6.27 1.57 12.55
CA ASP A 313 7.46 0.87 13.05
C ASP A 313 7.24 0.10 14.36
N ASP A 314 6.14 -0.66 14.47
CA ASP A 314 5.75 -1.37 15.68
C ASP A 314 5.40 -0.45 16.88
N TYR A 315 5.15 0.86 16.66
CA TYR A 315 4.71 1.79 17.69
C TYR A 315 3.34 2.39 17.37
N LEU A 316 2.47 2.38 18.37
CA LEU A 316 1.20 3.07 18.30
C LEU A 316 1.33 4.47 18.93
N TYR A 317 0.86 5.47 18.19
CA TYR A 317 0.82 6.86 18.64
C TYR A 317 -0.64 7.27 18.90
N ALA A 318 -0.87 7.83 20.07
CA ALA A 318 -2.19 8.30 20.49
C ALA A 318 -2.08 9.52 21.40
N THR A 319 -3.15 10.27 21.55
CA THR A 319 -3.20 11.43 22.45
C THR A 319 -3.89 11.11 23.77
N GLY A 320 -3.48 11.77 24.83
CA GLY A 320 -4.12 11.69 26.13
C GLY A 320 -3.59 12.74 27.09
N ALA A 321 -4.47 13.38 27.87
CA ALA A 321 -4.15 14.35 28.94
C ALA A 321 -3.13 15.45 28.54
N GLY A 322 -3.20 15.95 27.32
CA GLY A 322 -2.28 16.97 26.82
C GLY A 322 -0.90 16.42 26.42
N SER A 323 -0.83 15.13 26.14
CA SER A 323 0.40 14.45 25.74
C SER A 323 0.16 13.61 24.49
N LEU A 324 1.22 13.48 23.70
CA LEU A 324 1.36 12.42 22.69
C LEU A 324 2.01 11.22 23.38
N HIS A 325 1.40 10.06 23.24
CA HIS A 325 1.88 8.78 23.73
C HIS A 325 2.44 7.97 22.58
N LYS A 326 3.63 7.39 22.75
CA LYS A 326 4.23 6.38 21.86
C LYS A 326 4.26 5.08 22.63
N VAL A 327 3.54 4.08 22.15
CA VAL A 327 3.34 2.79 22.83
C VAL A 327 3.84 1.66 21.93
N ASP A 328 4.76 0.86 22.44
CA ASP A 328 5.27 -0.34 21.77
C ASP A 328 4.12 -1.37 21.61
N THR A 329 3.83 -1.77 20.39
CA THR A 329 2.69 -2.64 20.04
C THR A 329 2.81 -4.03 20.62
N LYS A 330 4.03 -4.54 20.82
CA LYS A 330 4.28 -5.89 21.32
C LYS A 330 4.17 -5.97 22.85
N THR A 331 4.60 -4.92 23.56
CA THR A 331 4.74 -4.95 25.03
C THR A 331 3.72 -4.09 25.76
N GLY A 332 3.04 -3.18 25.10
CA GLY A 332 2.15 -2.18 25.71
C GLY A 332 2.89 -1.16 26.59
N LYS A 333 4.20 -1.04 26.49
CA LYS A 333 4.97 -0.04 27.23
C LYS A 333 5.06 1.25 26.42
N GLY A 334 4.87 2.39 27.07
CA GLY A 334 4.85 3.66 26.37
C GLY A 334 5.67 4.74 27.06
N GLU A 335 5.97 5.76 26.26
CA GLU A 335 6.56 7.03 26.68
C GLU A 335 5.64 8.18 26.24
N THR A 336 5.82 9.35 26.82
CA THR A 336 4.95 10.50 26.55
C THR A 336 5.74 11.78 26.35
N VAL A 337 5.23 12.62 25.46
CA VAL A 337 5.72 13.97 25.24
C VAL A 337 4.56 14.97 25.40
N ALA A 338 4.82 16.09 26.07
CA ALA A 338 3.78 17.11 26.26
C ALA A 338 3.47 17.84 24.95
N VAL A 339 2.18 17.97 24.64
CA VAL A 339 1.70 18.78 23.52
C VAL A 339 1.41 20.20 24.01
N ALA A 340 2.15 21.17 23.48
CA ALA A 340 2.06 22.54 23.96
C ALA A 340 0.71 23.19 23.64
N GLY A 341 0.00 23.66 24.67
CA GLY A 341 -1.30 24.32 24.52
C GLY A 341 -2.52 23.37 24.53
N SER A 342 -2.29 22.07 24.67
CA SER A 342 -3.39 21.11 24.83
C SER A 342 -4.05 21.33 26.19
N THR A 343 -5.35 21.63 26.16
CA THR A 343 -6.18 21.80 27.36
C THR A 343 -7.06 20.58 27.62
N ALA A 344 -6.70 19.43 27.09
CA ALA A 344 -7.36 18.15 27.36
C ALA A 344 -8.90 18.15 27.16
N PHE A 345 -9.39 18.81 26.13
CA PHE A 345 -10.81 18.84 25.84
C PHE A 345 -11.10 18.38 24.42
N TYR A 346 -11.82 17.28 24.31
CA TYR A 346 -12.48 16.79 23.12
C TYR A 346 -11.57 16.39 21.94
N TYR A 347 -11.36 15.09 21.74
CA TYR A 347 -10.88 14.46 20.51
C TYR A 347 -9.64 15.12 19.87
N ASP A 348 -8.52 14.99 20.55
CA ASP A 348 -7.23 15.27 19.94
C ASP A 348 -6.94 14.15 18.94
N TYR A 349 -6.84 14.46 17.66
CA TYR A 349 -6.56 13.50 16.61
C TYR A 349 -5.08 13.43 16.29
N VAL A 350 -4.64 12.26 15.83
CA VAL A 350 -3.30 12.04 15.29
C VAL A 350 -3.38 11.60 13.84
N ALA A 351 -2.39 11.98 13.05
CA ALA A 351 -2.16 11.49 11.71
C ALA A 351 -0.66 11.35 11.48
N TYR A 352 -0.29 10.47 10.57
CA TYR A 352 1.10 10.30 10.15
C TYR A 352 1.29 10.78 8.72
N GLY A 353 2.47 11.30 8.41
CA GLY A 353 2.92 11.62 7.05
C GLY A 353 4.37 12.09 7.04
N ASP A 354 5.16 11.56 6.11
CA ASP A 354 6.54 11.93 5.80
C ASP A 354 7.46 11.99 7.03
N GLY A 355 7.41 10.95 7.86
CA GLY A 355 8.23 10.85 9.08
C GLY A 355 7.82 11.82 10.19
N MET A 356 6.56 12.25 10.20
CA MET A 356 6.01 13.16 11.20
C MET A 356 4.71 12.64 11.79
N ILE A 357 4.50 12.93 13.08
CA ILE A 357 3.21 12.75 13.74
C ILE A 357 2.56 14.12 13.89
N PHE A 358 1.37 14.29 13.34
CA PHE A 358 0.55 15.48 13.50
C PHE A 358 -0.44 15.25 14.63
N VAL A 359 -0.56 16.25 15.52
CA VAL A 359 -1.52 16.24 16.63
C VAL A 359 -2.38 17.47 16.53
N SER A 360 -3.70 17.31 16.41
CA SER A 360 -4.63 18.41 16.51
C SER A 360 -5.12 18.59 17.94
N THR A 361 -5.11 19.83 18.40
CA THR A 361 -5.77 20.24 19.64
C THR A 361 -6.95 21.15 19.34
N SER A 362 -7.68 21.62 20.33
CA SER A 362 -8.77 22.58 20.09
C SER A 362 -8.31 23.92 19.47
N ASN A 363 -7.03 24.25 19.56
CA ASN A 363 -6.48 25.55 19.15
C ASN A 363 -5.36 25.48 18.11
N ASP A 364 -4.66 24.37 18.01
CA ASP A 364 -3.46 24.25 17.21
C ASP A 364 -3.39 22.86 16.53
N ILE A 365 -2.63 22.76 15.43
CA ILE A 365 -2.03 21.52 14.96
C ILE A 365 -0.53 21.62 15.21
N GLU A 366 0.06 20.62 15.85
CA GLU A 366 1.49 20.53 16.13
C GLU A 366 2.08 19.30 15.41
N ALA A 367 3.23 19.48 14.74
CA ALA A 367 3.96 18.42 14.07
C ALA A 367 5.13 17.98 14.93
N PHE A 368 5.32 16.68 15.07
CA PHE A 368 6.41 16.05 15.79
C PHE A 368 7.23 15.19 14.85
N ASP A 369 8.53 15.22 14.97
CA ASP A 369 9.42 14.26 14.32
C ASP A 369 9.23 12.87 14.95
N ILE A 370 9.01 11.84 14.15
CA ILE A 370 8.65 10.51 14.66
C ILE A 370 9.79 9.82 15.41
N ASP A 371 11.05 10.06 15.01
CA ASP A 371 12.21 9.42 15.59
C ASP A 371 12.57 10.03 16.95
N THR A 372 12.51 11.36 17.04
CA THR A 372 12.97 12.11 18.21
C THR A 372 11.84 12.58 19.12
N LEU A 373 10.60 12.56 18.64
CA LEU A 373 9.42 13.14 19.29
C LEU A 373 9.58 14.62 19.65
N GLN A 374 10.47 15.33 18.97
CA GLN A 374 10.62 16.76 19.11
C GLN A 374 9.59 17.51 18.27
N SER A 375 9.02 18.56 18.82
CA SER A 375 8.15 19.46 18.07
C SER A 375 8.92 20.15 16.95
N LEU A 376 8.45 20.01 15.73
CA LEU A 376 8.98 20.68 14.54
C LEU A 376 8.33 22.04 14.31
N GLY A 377 7.15 22.26 14.91
CA GLY A 377 6.41 23.51 14.80
C GLY A 377 4.91 23.29 14.86
N LYS A 378 4.17 24.39 14.88
CA LYS A 378 2.71 24.36 14.98
C LYS A 378 2.03 25.49 14.24
N VAL A 379 0.80 25.26 13.82
CA VAL A 379 -0.07 26.26 13.24
C VAL A 379 -1.29 26.47 14.12
N LYS A 380 -1.68 27.74 14.31
CA LYS A 380 -2.94 28.07 15.01
C LYS A 380 -4.13 27.80 14.13
N GLY A 381 -5.20 27.23 14.73
CA GLY A 381 -6.48 27.01 14.08
C GLY A 381 -7.57 26.90 15.13
N THR A 382 -8.82 27.10 14.74
CA THR A 382 -9.99 26.78 15.56
C THR A 382 -10.53 25.45 15.07
N PHE A 383 -10.27 24.42 15.83
CA PHE A 383 -10.80 23.08 15.50
C PHE A 383 -11.96 22.81 16.44
N SER A 384 -13.12 22.49 15.88
CA SER A 384 -14.25 22.03 16.68
C SER A 384 -14.10 20.52 16.95
N GLN A 385 -14.97 19.99 17.74
CA GLN A 385 -15.02 18.57 18.07
C GLN A 385 -15.26 17.71 16.82
N TYR A 386 -14.66 16.49 16.76
CA TYR A 386 -14.94 15.49 15.72
C TYR A 386 -14.37 15.78 14.34
N HIS A 387 -13.08 16.12 14.27
CA HIS A 387 -12.38 16.38 13.00
C HIS A 387 -11.14 15.53 12.85
N PRO A 388 -11.25 14.34 12.27
CA PRO A 388 -10.09 13.56 11.91
C PRO A 388 -9.18 14.34 10.96
N MET A 389 -7.88 14.11 11.10
CA MET A 389 -6.88 14.63 10.17
C MET A 389 -6.58 13.58 9.10
N GLN A 390 -6.32 14.07 7.90
CA GLN A 390 -5.87 13.26 6.77
C GLN A 390 -4.65 13.89 6.14
N TYR A 391 -3.65 13.07 5.90
CA TYR A 391 -2.43 13.47 5.21
C TYR A 391 -2.37 12.82 3.83
N ASN A 392 -1.93 13.56 2.82
CA ASN A 392 -1.63 13.02 1.50
C ASN A 392 -0.59 13.87 0.78
N LYS A 393 0.54 13.27 0.42
CA LYS A 393 1.59 13.86 -0.45
C LYS A 393 1.93 15.32 -0.09
N GLY A 394 2.36 15.58 1.15
CA GLY A 394 2.75 16.92 1.61
C GLY A 394 1.59 17.86 1.95
N TYR A 395 0.35 17.35 2.07
CA TYR A 395 -0.80 18.15 2.46
C TYR A 395 -1.58 17.47 3.58
N LEU A 396 -1.91 18.25 4.59
CA LEU A 396 -2.72 17.83 5.74
C LEU A 396 -4.08 18.53 5.68
N VAL A 397 -5.16 17.76 5.75
CA VAL A 397 -6.52 18.30 5.83
C VAL A 397 -7.05 18.07 7.25
N CYS A 398 -7.56 19.13 7.87
CA CYS A 398 -8.20 19.08 9.18
C CYS A 398 -9.37 20.07 9.22
N ASN A 399 -10.56 19.58 9.51
CA ASN A 399 -11.79 20.40 9.60
C ASN A 399 -12.00 21.33 8.38
N GLY A 400 -11.79 20.80 7.17
CA GLY A 400 -11.95 21.57 5.94
C GLY A 400 -10.89 22.67 5.74
N ASN A 401 -9.89 22.77 6.60
CA ASN A 401 -8.70 23.57 6.35
C ASN A 401 -7.59 22.68 5.77
N ILE A 402 -6.85 23.24 4.86
CA ILE A 402 -5.76 22.56 4.17
C ILE A 402 -4.43 23.21 4.52
N TYR A 403 -3.45 22.40 4.87
CA TYR A 403 -2.10 22.84 5.21
C TYR A 403 -1.09 22.14 4.32
N LYS A 404 -0.21 22.92 3.70
CA LYS A 404 0.99 22.39 3.08
C LYS A 404 2.00 22.03 4.16
N VAL A 405 2.55 20.85 4.07
CA VAL A 405 3.55 20.32 5.01
C VAL A 405 4.94 20.40 4.39
N ASN A 406 5.94 20.81 5.16
CA ASN A 406 7.34 20.81 4.76
C ASN A 406 8.23 20.61 5.99
N LYS A 407 8.68 19.38 6.22
CA LYS A 407 9.51 18.97 7.38
C LYS A 407 10.78 19.81 7.52
N ASN A 408 11.35 20.25 6.42
CA ASN A 408 12.62 20.98 6.38
C ASN A 408 12.47 22.51 6.44
N SER A 409 11.26 23.02 6.65
CA SER A 409 10.98 24.46 6.75
C SER A 409 10.83 24.94 8.18
N ASP A 410 11.26 26.18 8.46
CA ASP A 410 10.96 26.86 9.73
C ASP A 410 9.45 26.98 10.01
N ASN A 411 8.63 26.91 8.95
CA ASN A 411 7.17 26.84 9.01
C ASN A 411 6.72 25.48 8.46
N VAL A 412 6.82 24.44 9.30
CA VAL A 412 6.50 23.07 8.91
C VAL A 412 5.06 22.91 8.40
N LEU A 413 4.13 23.70 8.87
CA LEU A 413 2.73 23.74 8.46
C LEU A 413 2.37 25.12 7.94
N THR A 414 1.93 25.23 6.71
CA THR A 414 1.48 26.49 6.10
C THR A 414 0.07 26.33 5.54
N GLN A 415 -0.88 27.15 6.00
CA GLN A 415 -2.25 27.10 5.51
C GLN A 415 -2.32 27.42 4.02
N VAL A 416 -3.06 26.62 3.26
CA VAL A 416 -3.32 26.79 1.83
C VAL A 416 -4.63 27.54 1.66
N GLY A 417 -4.60 28.69 1.00
CA GLY A 417 -5.77 29.53 0.81
C GLY A 417 -6.28 30.19 2.08
N GLU A 418 -7.48 30.77 2.04
CA GLU A 418 -8.11 31.45 3.16
C GLU A 418 -9.37 30.71 3.62
N GLY A 419 -9.47 30.38 4.92
CA GLY A 419 -10.65 29.78 5.53
C GLY A 419 -10.85 28.29 5.21
N THR A 420 -12.02 27.82 5.61
CA THR A 420 -12.46 26.44 5.37
C THR A 420 -13.02 26.28 3.95
N ILE A 421 -12.98 25.08 3.42
CA ILE A 421 -13.57 24.71 2.13
C ILE A 421 -15.02 25.23 2.05
N GLY A 422 -15.33 26.06 1.07
CA GLY A 422 -16.67 26.62 0.86
C GLY A 422 -17.25 27.46 2.00
N GLY A 423 -16.48 27.73 3.07
CA GLY A 423 -16.98 28.39 4.28
C GLY A 423 -17.93 27.53 5.12
N ASP A 424 -18.02 26.23 4.81
CA ASP A 424 -18.92 25.30 5.46
C ASP A 424 -18.33 24.67 6.74
N SER A 425 -19.17 24.02 7.50
CA SER A 425 -18.78 23.21 8.66
C SER A 425 -18.76 21.75 8.27
N PHE A 426 -17.66 21.08 8.56
CA PHE A 426 -17.41 19.66 8.26
C PHE A 426 -17.41 18.79 9.51
N ASN A 427 -18.24 19.14 10.51
CA ASN A 427 -18.40 18.31 11.70
C ASN A 427 -18.81 16.89 11.32
N TRP A 428 -18.04 15.89 11.74
CA TRP A 428 -18.25 14.47 11.48
C TRP A 428 -18.16 14.09 10.00
N SER A 429 -17.59 14.95 9.17
CA SER A 429 -17.39 14.68 7.75
C SER A 429 -15.89 14.54 7.48
N GLN A 430 -15.47 13.35 7.13
CA GLN A 430 -14.16 13.08 6.61
C GLN A 430 -14.28 12.86 5.10
N GLY A 431 -13.39 13.50 4.35
CA GLY A 431 -13.36 13.38 2.91
C GLY A 431 -12.41 12.26 2.45
N VAL A 432 -12.20 12.20 1.15
CA VAL A 432 -11.28 11.25 0.52
C VAL A 432 -10.44 11.95 -0.54
N PHE A 433 -9.22 11.47 -0.75
CA PHE A 433 -8.39 11.88 -1.86
C PHE A 433 -8.59 10.90 -3.02
N ALA A 434 -9.03 11.40 -4.15
CA ALA A 434 -9.20 10.64 -5.38
C ALA A 434 -8.94 11.54 -6.59
N ASN A 435 -8.43 11.00 -7.69
CA ASN A 435 -8.22 11.70 -8.96
C ASN A 435 -7.53 13.08 -8.82
N ASN A 436 -6.49 13.18 -7.97
CA ASN A 436 -5.75 14.42 -7.65
C ASN A 436 -6.55 15.52 -6.95
N TYR A 437 -7.75 15.22 -6.46
CA TYR A 437 -8.61 16.13 -5.72
C TYR A 437 -8.94 15.59 -4.33
N TYR A 438 -9.44 16.48 -3.47
CA TYR A 438 -10.03 16.12 -2.19
C TYR A 438 -11.54 16.28 -2.28
N TYR A 439 -12.28 15.22 -1.97
CA TYR A 439 -13.74 15.22 -1.95
C TYR A 439 -14.23 15.21 -0.52
N VAL A 440 -15.23 16.04 -0.22
CA VAL A 440 -15.79 16.12 1.13
C VAL A 440 -17.27 16.51 1.09
N VAL A 441 -18.05 15.95 2.01
CA VAL A 441 -19.47 16.23 2.13
C VAL A 441 -19.73 17.25 3.24
N ALA A 442 -20.36 18.37 2.89
CA ALA A 442 -21.02 19.25 3.85
C ALA A 442 -22.48 18.85 4.04
N THR A 443 -23.27 19.71 4.68
CA THR A 443 -24.69 19.43 5.00
C THR A 443 -25.53 18.99 3.80
N ASN A 444 -25.42 19.71 2.68
CA ASN A 444 -26.24 19.50 1.48
C ASN A 444 -25.42 19.36 0.20
N ASP A 445 -24.15 19.60 0.29
CA ASP A 445 -23.27 19.75 -0.83
C ASP A 445 -22.12 18.75 -0.71
N ILE A 446 -21.67 18.22 -1.84
CA ILE A 446 -20.40 17.54 -1.97
C ILE A 446 -19.46 18.41 -2.81
N TYR A 447 -18.25 18.55 -2.33
CA TYR A 447 -17.20 19.38 -2.94
C TYR A 447 -16.11 18.53 -3.51
N CYS A 448 -15.64 18.91 -4.71
CA CYS A 448 -14.37 18.51 -5.28
C CYS A 448 -13.42 19.69 -5.15
N VAL A 449 -12.31 19.51 -4.46
CA VAL A 449 -11.37 20.57 -4.09
C VAL A 449 -9.99 20.25 -4.62
N ASP A 450 -9.41 21.19 -5.35
CA ASP A 450 -7.97 21.19 -5.58
C ASP A 450 -7.27 21.54 -4.25
N TYR A 451 -6.78 20.52 -3.55
CA TYR A 451 -6.18 20.69 -2.23
C TYR A 451 -4.83 21.40 -2.25
N LYS A 452 -4.17 21.48 -3.43
CA LYS A 452 -2.91 22.22 -3.60
C LYS A 452 -3.12 23.74 -3.56
N THR A 453 -4.33 24.19 -3.91
CA THR A 453 -4.70 25.62 -3.98
C THR A 453 -5.85 26.02 -3.07
N ASN A 454 -6.51 25.06 -2.41
CA ASN A 454 -7.77 25.21 -1.68
C ASN A 454 -8.89 25.82 -2.56
N THR A 455 -8.94 25.42 -3.83
CA THR A 455 -9.94 25.92 -4.78
C THR A 455 -11.01 24.87 -5.03
N ILE A 456 -12.28 25.24 -4.85
CA ILE A 456 -13.40 24.37 -5.22
C ILE A 456 -13.43 24.27 -6.76
N LYS A 457 -13.22 23.06 -7.27
CA LYS A 457 -13.32 22.78 -8.71
C LYS A 457 -14.74 22.51 -9.11
N TYR A 458 -15.42 21.65 -8.35
CA TYR A 458 -16.79 21.26 -8.60
C TYR A 458 -17.57 21.20 -7.29
N GLN A 459 -18.87 21.47 -7.38
CA GLN A 459 -19.81 21.41 -6.28
C GLN A 459 -21.11 20.79 -6.78
N TYR A 460 -21.64 19.84 -6.03
CA TYR A 460 -22.92 19.25 -6.32
C TYR A 460 -23.83 19.30 -5.10
N LYS A 461 -24.96 19.99 -5.23
CA LYS A 461 -25.99 20.04 -4.20
C LYS A 461 -26.91 18.85 -4.36
N TYR A 462 -26.71 17.81 -3.54
CA TYR A 462 -27.44 16.55 -3.65
C TYR A 462 -28.78 16.54 -2.90
N ASP A 463 -29.00 17.45 -1.94
CA ASP A 463 -30.25 17.57 -1.21
C ASP A 463 -30.65 19.05 -1.01
N GLU A 464 -31.50 19.57 -1.90
CA GLU A 464 -31.97 20.96 -1.85
C GLU A 464 -32.94 21.24 -0.71
N ASN A 465 -33.58 20.23 -0.12
CA ASN A 465 -34.65 20.35 0.86
C ASN A 465 -34.17 20.20 2.31
N ARG A 466 -32.89 19.96 2.53
CA ARG A 466 -32.32 19.72 3.84
C ARG A 466 -32.17 21.05 4.60
N THR A 467 -32.97 21.26 5.63
CA THR A 467 -33.09 22.56 6.34
C THR A 467 -32.70 22.53 7.82
N THR A 468 -32.19 21.43 8.37
CA THR A 468 -31.98 21.30 9.82
C THR A 468 -30.54 21.56 10.23
N THR A 469 -30.35 22.26 11.36
CA THR A 469 -29.10 22.72 11.96
C THR A 469 -28.16 21.57 12.45
N TYR A 470 -28.59 20.33 12.39
CA TYR A 470 -27.83 19.15 12.85
C TYR A 470 -27.60 18.13 11.74
N ASN A 471 -27.57 18.58 10.51
CA ASN A 471 -27.32 17.71 9.39
C ASN A 471 -25.82 17.56 9.22
N ILE A 472 -25.32 16.45 9.68
CA ILE A 472 -23.94 16.04 9.51
C ILE A 472 -23.92 15.16 8.26
N GLY A 473 -23.12 15.50 7.28
CA GLY A 473 -22.74 14.59 6.19
C GLY A 473 -22.05 13.39 6.82
N GLY A 474 -22.25 12.20 6.29
CA GLY A 474 -21.44 11.05 6.66
C GLY A 474 -20.02 11.18 6.11
N GLU A 475 -19.13 10.37 6.61
CA GLU A 475 -17.81 10.23 6.02
C GLU A 475 -17.91 9.56 4.65
N LEU A 476 -17.01 9.94 3.74
CA LEU A 476 -16.96 9.44 2.37
C LEU A 476 -16.12 8.16 2.27
N ALA A 477 -16.54 7.26 1.38
CA ALA A 477 -15.71 6.22 0.80
C ALA A 477 -15.68 6.37 -0.73
N TYR A 478 -14.56 6.06 -1.33
CA TYR A 478 -14.38 6.03 -2.78
C TYR A 478 -14.01 4.62 -3.22
N ASP A 479 -14.72 4.12 -4.21
CA ASP A 479 -14.40 2.86 -4.89
C ASP A 479 -13.69 3.17 -6.21
N SER A 480 -12.39 2.97 -6.25
CA SER A 480 -11.55 3.21 -7.42
C SER A 480 -11.81 2.24 -8.58
N THR A 481 -12.52 1.14 -8.34
CA THR A 481 -12.86 0.16 -9.40
C THR A 481 -14.07 0.59 -10.22
N THR A 482 -14.95 1.39 -9.63
CA THR A 482 -16.19 1.86 -10.27
C THR A 482 -16.29 3.37 -10.38
N ASP A 483 -15.33 4.12 -9.81
CA ASP A 483 -15.29 5.58 -9.67
C ASP A 483 -16.46 6.17 -8.88
N TYR A 484 -17.08 5.39 -8.00
CA TYR A 484 -18.18 5.87 -7.19
C TYR A 484 -17.74 6.38 -5.82
N LEU A 485 -18.32 7.51 -5.41
CA LEU A 485 -18.31 8.00 -4.03
C LEU A 485 -19.56 7.55 -3.32
N TYR A 486 -19.41 7.13 -2.05
CA TYR A 486 -20.49 6.68 -1.18
C TYR A 486 -20.45 7.40 0.16
N TRP A 487 -21.63 7.76 0.72
CA TRP A 487 -21.75 8.33 2.06
C TRP A 487 -23.12 8.08 2.69
N GLY A 488 -23.14 7.96 4.02
CA GLY A 488 -24.36 7.90 4.79
C GLY A 488 -24.90 9.29 5.15
N SER A 489 -25.99 9.34 5.87
CA SER A 489 -26.58 10.57 6.38
C SER A 489 -27.01 10.43 7.84
N TYR A 490 -26.61 11.39 8.69
CA TYR A 490 -27.13 11.50 10.04
C TYR A 490 -28.58 12.07 10.03
N LYS A 491 -29.45 11.50 10.85
CA LYS A 491 -30.90 11.79 10.91
C LYS A 491 -31.69 11.53 9.63
N GLN A 492 -31.08 10.93 8.67
CA GLN A 492 -31.72 10.31 7.50
C GLN A 492 -31.21 8.90 7.33
N LYS A 493 -32.11 8.01 6.92
CA LYS A 493 -31.73 6.61 6.68
C LYS A 493 -31.43 6.39 5.19
N ASN A 494 -30.45 7.12 4.72
CA ASN A 494 -30.07 7.07 3.30
C ASN A 494 -28.58 6.76 3.14
N LEU A 495 -28.30 5.93 2.16
CA LEU A 495 -26.99 5.80 1.52
C LEU A 495 -27.07 6.56 0.20
N HIS A 496 -26.08 7.38 -0.07
CA HIS A 496 -25.92 8.14 -1.30
C HIS A 496 -24.74 7.61 -2.11
N ALA A 497 -24.83 7.69 -3.43
CA ALA A 497 -23.77 7.33 -4.36
C ALA A 497 -23.77 8.27 -5.57
N VAL A 498 -22.59 8.63 -6.06
CA VAL A 498 -22.40 9.39 -7.30
C VAL A 498 -21.07 8.96 -7.96
N LYS A 499 -21.09 8.79 -9.27
CA LYS A 499 -19.86 8.49 -10.04
C LYS A 499 -19.06 9.76 -10.28
N LEU A 500 -17.74 9.63 -10.28
CA LEU A 500 -16.81 10.66 -10.75
C LEU A 500 -16.53 10.49 -12.24
N ASN A 501 -16.41 11.61 -12.94
CA ASN A 501 -15.87 11.65 -14.30
C ASN A 501 -14.34 11.68 -14.27
N ASP A 502 -13.69 11.39 -15.38
CA ASP A 502 -12.23 11.40 -15.53
C ASP A 502 -11.58 12.75 -15.17
N ASN A 503 -12.31 13.84 -15.32
CA ASN A 503 -11.85 15.18 -14.93
C ASN A 503 -12.09 15.53 -13.46
N GLY A 504 -12.64 14.60 -12.67
CA GLY A 504 -12.95 14.78 -11.25
C GLY A 504 -14.31 15.43 -10.95
N ASP A 505 -15.12 15.80 -11.94
CA ASP A 505 -16.48 16.32 -11.74
C ASP A 505 -17.46 15.19 -11.38
N PHE A 506 -18.57 15.53 -10.78
CA PHE A 506 -19.64 14.59 -10.42
C PHE A 506 -20.51 14.28 -11.64
N ASP A 507 -20.64 13.01 -12.00
CA ASP A 507 -21.64 12.59 -12.99
C ASP A 507 -23.04 12.57 -12.32
N LYS A 508 -23.73 13.71 -12.43
CA LYS A 508 -25.03 13.96 -11.77
C LYS A 508 -26.13 13.01 -12.25
N GLU A 509 -26.01 12.46 -13.44
CA GLU A 509 -26.98 11.49 -13.99
C GLU A 509 -26.89 10.14 -13.29
N THR A 510 -25.72 9.82 -12.72
CA THR A 510 -25.47 8.58 -11.96
C THR A 510 -25.87 8.69 -10.49
N TYR A 511 -26.15 9.91 -9.99
CA TYR A 511 -26.51 10.09 -8.58
C TYR A 511 -27.70 9.23 -8.21
N LYS A 512 -27.54 8.45 -7.15
CA LYS A 512 -28.59 7.65 -6.53
C LYS A 512 -28.58 7.81 -5.02
N SER A 513 -29.78 7.69 -4.43
CA SER A 513 -29.95 7.57 -2.99
C SER A 513 -30.92 6.42 -2.70
N ALA A 514 -30.56 5.58 -1.74
CA ALA A 514 -31.38 4.46 -1.32
C ALA A 514 -31.63 4.50 0.19
N THR A 515 -32.84 4.09 0.61
CA THR A 515 -33.17 3.99 2.04
C THR A 515 -32.53 2.74 2.63
N ILE A 516 -31.80 2.91 3.73
CA ILE A 516 -31.16 1.86 4.53
C ILE A 516 -31.89 1.67 5.87
N SER A 517 -31.55 0.62 6.64
CA SER A 517 -32.24 0.29 7.88
C SER A 517 -32.04 1.32 9.00
N GLN A 518 -30.97 2.11 8.94
CA GLN A 518 -30.48 2.96 10.03
C GLN A 518 -29.87 4.28 9.54
N GLU A 519 -29.68 5.20 10.46
CA GLU A 519 -28.88 6.40 10.26
C GLU A 519 -27.39 6.02 10.34
N SER A 520 -26.52 6.60 9.50
CA SER A 520 -25.08 6.38 9.55
C SER A 520 -24.31 7.69 9.45
N VAL A 521 -23.28 7.83 10.27
CA VAL A 521 -22.23 8.85 10.16
C VAL A 521 -20.91 8.23 9.71
N CYS A 522 -20.82 6.90 9.77
CA CYS A 522 -19.62 6.16 9.41
C CYS A 522 -19.38 6.18 7.90
N ALA A 523 -18.12 6.18 7.49
CA ALA A 523 -17.76 5.87 6.12
C ALA A 523 -18.23 4.44 5.79
N PRO A 524 -18.89 4.22 4.64
CA PRO A 524 -19.11 2.87 4.16
C PRO A 524 -17.79 2.18 3.82
N VAL A 525 -17.77 0.86 3.84
CA VAL A 525 -16.68 0.09 3.24
C VAL A 525 -17.19 -0.60 2.00
N VAL A 526 -16.43 -0.51 0.91
CA VAL A 526 -16.81 -1.08 -0.39
C VAL A 526 -15.78 -2.13 -0.79
N TYR A 527 -16.26 -3.31 -1.13
CA TYR A 527 -15.41 -4.39 -1.61
C TYR A 527 -16.23 -5.36 -2.47
N ASN A 528 -15.69 -5.72 -3.63
CA ASN A 528 -16.25 -6.74 -4.53
C ASN A 528 -17.76 -6.57 -4.77
N ASN A 529 -18.19 -5.39 -5.23
CA ASN A 529 -19.59 -5.02 -5.47
C ASN A 529 -20.51 -5.12 -4.24
N ARG A 530 -19.98 -5.05 -3.03
CA ARG A 530 -20.75 -5.00 -1.78
C ARG A 530 -20.37 -3.77 -0.98
N ILE A 531 -21.37 -3.11 -0.42
CA ILE A 531 -21.19 -1.92 0.43
C ILE A 531 -21.66 -2.27 1.83
N TYR A 532 -20.82 -2.07 2.81
CA TYR A 532 -21.10 -2.35 4.24
C TYR A 532 -21.31 -1.04 4.97
N VAL A 533 -22.51 -0.83 5.49
CA VAL A 533 -22.89 0.41 6.18
C VAL A 533 -23.25 0.11 7.64
N ALA A 534 -22.37 0.53 8.54
CA ALA A 534 -22.64 0.49 9.98
C ALA A 534 -23.36 1.76 10.47
N GLY A 535 -24.01 1.74 11.62
CA GLY A 535 -24.66 2.95 12.10
C GLY A 535 -25.41 2.87 13.41
N GLN A 536 -26.28 3.84 13.62
CA GLN A 536 -27.00 4.10 14.87
C GLN A 536 -27.97 2.97 15.31
N GLY A 537 -28.32 2.07 14.40
CA GLY A 537 -29.15 0.90 14.69
C GLY A 537 -28.42 -0.22 15.41
N GLY A 538 -27.08 -0.22 15.38
CA GLY A 538 -26.23 -1.29 15.90
C GLY A 538 -26.23 -2.53 15.01
N THR A 539 -26.35 -2.35 13.71
CA THR A 539 -26.35 -3.37 12.64
C THR A 539 -25.35 -2.97 11.57
N ILE A 540 -25.05 -3.89 10.67
CA ILE A 540 -24.45 -3.59 9.37
C ILE A 540 -25.49 -3.90 8.31
N ASP A 541 -25.79 -2.94 7.45
CA ASP A 541 -26.51 -3.15 6.21
C ASP A 541 -25.52 -3.54 5.13
N VAL A 542 -25.73 -4.68 4.49
CA VAL A 542 -24.96 -5.15 3.34
C VAL A 542 -25.77 -4.88 2.09
N ILE A 543 -25.19 -4.11 1.17
CA ILE A 543 -25.89 -3.46 0.06
C ILE A 543 -25.21 -3.84 -1.24
N ASN A 544 -26.00 -4.00 -2.31
CA ASN A 544 -25.49 -4.25 -3.64
C ASN A 544 -24.77 -3.01 -4.18
N GLY A 545 -23.45 -3.09 -4.33
CA GLY A 545 -22.56 -2.04 -4.82
C GLY A 545 -22.29 -2.11 -6.33
N ASN A 546 -22.84 -3.08 -7.05
CA ASN A 546 -22.60 -3.19 -8.49
C ASN A 546 -23.43 -2.14 -9.27
N PRO A 547 -22.79 -1.08 -9.84
CA PRO A 547 -23.51 -0.02 -10.54
C PRO A 547 -24.19 -0.50 -11.84
N ASN A 548 -23.75 -1.62 -12.38
CA ASN A 548 -24.33 -2.23 -13.60
C ASN A 548 -25.56 -3.11 -13.31
N ASP A 549 -25.85 -3.40 -12.03
CA ASP A 549 -27.02 -4.16 -11.63
C ASP A 549 -28.26 -3.25 -11.52
N ASN A 550 -29.40 -3.70 -12.03
CA ASN A 550 -30.68 -3.02 -11.84
C ASN A 550 -31.07 -2.81 -10.37
N ASN A 551 -30.52 -3.62 -9.46
CA ASN A 551 -30.71 -3.55 -8.04
C ASN A 551 -29.58 -2.77 -7.32
N PHE A 552 -28.78 -1.98 -8.04
CA PHE A 552 -27.76 -1.13 -7.43
C PHE A 552 -28.30 -0.31 -6.26
N LEU A 553 -27.62 -0.32 -5.14
CA LEU A 553 -27.98 0.23 -3.83
C LEU A 553 -29.15 -0.47 -3.13
N SER A 554 -29.64 -1.62 -3.58
CA SER A 554 -30.61 -2.38 -2.79
C SER A 554 -29.93 -3.11 -1.63
N THR A 555 -30.61 -3.20 -0.49
CA THR A 555 -30.13 -3.98 0.65
C THR A 555 -30.20 -5.46 0.33
N ILE A 556 -29.05 -6.15 0.41
CA ILE A 556 -28.96 -7.61 0.29
C ILE A 556 -29.46 -8.24 1.59
N TYR A 557 -28.90 -7.79 2.73
CA TYR A 557 -29.38 -8.16 4.06
C TYR A 557 -28.92 -7.14 5.13
N THR A 558 -29.53 -7.22 6.31
CA THR A 558 -29.13 -6.49 7.50
C THR A 558 -28.75 -7.53 8.58
N THR A 559 -27.65 -7.32 9.28
CA THR A 559 -27.19 -8.23 10.34
C THR A 559 -28.14 -8.20 11.57
N ASN A 560 -27.92 -9.12 12.53
CA ASN A 560 -28.49 -8.99 13.85
C ASN A 560 -28.03 -7.69 14.53
N LYS A 561 -28.88 -7.20 15.44
CA LYS A 561 -28.57 -6.04 16.25
C LYS A 561 -27.72 -6.41 17.46
N ILE A 562 -26.61 -5.70 17.68
CA ILE A 562 -25.75 -5.89 18.87
C ILE A 562 -26.28 -5.18 20.12
N GLY A 563 -27.45 -4.55 20.06
CA GLY A 563 -28.07 -3.85 21.17
C GLY A 563 -27.56 -2.44 21.43
N MET A 564 -26.51 -2.01 20.72
CA MET A 564 -25.81 -0.74 20.89
C MET A 564 -25.60 -0.09 19.53
N LYS A 565 -25.29 1.21 19.52
CA LYS A 565 -24.93 1.92 18.28
C LYS A 565 -23.56 1.51 17.80
N ILE A 566 -23.28 1.76 16.53
CA ILE A 566 -21.94 1.75 15.92
C ILE A 566 -21.69 3.14 15.38
N GLN A 567 -20.58 3.77 15.77
CA GLN A 567 -20.18 5.10 15.33
C GLN A 567 -18.72 5.14 14.86
N SER A 568 -17.96 4.06 15.07
CA SER A 568 -16.65 3.84 14.44
C SER A 568 -16.84 3.36 13.01
N ASN A 569 -15.93 3.74 12.11
CA ASN A 569 -15.95 3.24 10.75
C ASN A 569 -15.65 1.72 10.73
N PRO A 570 -16.39 0.95 9.93
CA PRO A 570 -16.07 -0.46 9.75
C PRO A 570 -14.73 -0.61 9.00
N ILE A 571 -14.00 -1.69 9.31
CA ILE A 571 -12.78 -2.10 8.60
C ILE A 571 -13.02 -3.47 8.01
N LEU A 572 -12.63 -3.69 6.76
CA LEU A 572 -12.73 -4.96 6.06
C LEU A 572 -11.35 -5.59 5.89
N SER A 573 -11.23 -6.85 6.31
CA SER A 573 -10.04 -7.68 6.06
C SER A 573 -10.33 -8.71 4.99
N THR A 574 -9.48 -8.77 3.97
CA THR A 574 -9.42 -9.81 2.94
C THR A 574 -8.40 -10.90 3.26
N GLY A 575 -7.63 -10.76 4.33
CA GLY A 575 -6.48 -11.62 4.63
C GLY A 575 -6.79 -13.13 4.73
N TYR A 576 -8.04 -13.50 4.92
CA TYR A 576 -8.48 -14.91 4.92
C TYR A 576 -9.23 -15.31 3.65
N GLU A 577 -9.42 -14.43 2.68
CA GLU A 577 -10.31 -14.68 1.53
C GLU A 577 -9.82 -15.85 0.66
N GLU A 578 -8.53 -15.93 0.38
CA GLU A 578 -7.96 -17.05 -0.39
C GLU A 578 -8.17 -18.41 0.29
N GLU A 579 -8.16 -18.45 1.63
CA GLU A 579 -8.29 -19.71 2.38
C GLU A 579 -9.74 -20.13 2.61
N THR A 580 -10.64 -19.16 2.79
CA THR A 580 -12.00 -19.42 3.26
C THR A 580 -13.08 -19.00 2.27
N GLY A 581 -12.74 -18.19 1.27
CA GLY A 581 -13.69 -17.50 0.41
C GLY A 581 -14.49 -16.41 1.11
N ASN A 582 -14.11 -15.99 2.34
CA ASN A 582 -14.82 -15.01 3.13
C ASN A 582 -13.94 -13.80 3.46
N VAL A 583 -14.58 -12.64 3.54
CA VAL A 583 -14.03 -11.41 4.11
C VAL A 583 -14.60 -11.14 5.50
N TYR A 584 -13.90 -10.33 6.28
CA TYR A 584 -14.26 -10.07 7.68
C TYR A 584 -14.37 -8.58 7.92
N ILE A 585 -15.53 -8.10 8.42
CA ILE A 585 -15.82 -6.68 8.67
C ILE A 585 -15.87 -6.45 10.17
N TYR A 586 -14.97 -5.61 10.69
CA TYR A 586 -14.80 -5.29 12.10
C TYR A 586 -15.42 -3.96 12.44
N VAL A 587 -16.13 -3.90 13.58
CA VAL A 587 -16.75 -2.67 14.10
C VAL A 587 -16.63 -2.63 15.62
N GLN A 588 -16.62 -1.41 16.18
CA GLN A 588 -16.69 -1.19 17.61
C GLN A 588 -18.09 -0.74 18.04
N SER A 589 -18.60 -1.26 19.14
CA SER A 589 -19.84 -0.78 19.72
C SER A 589 -19.62 0.55 20.43
N TYR A 590 -20.52 1.53 20.17
CA TYR A 590 -20.45 2.86 20.73
C TYR A 590 -20.59 2.92 22.24
N ASN A 591 -21.53 2.16 22.80
CA ASN A 591 -21.84 2.22 24.23
C ASN A 591 -20.89 1.35 25.05
N ALA A 592 -20.71 1.71 26.32
CA ALA A 592 -19.94 0.93 27.28
C ALA A 592 -20.24 -0.59 27.22
N PRO A 593 -19.25 -1.45 27.20
CA PRO A 593 -17.82 -1.18 27.38
C PRO A 593 -17.02 -0.92 26.08
N GLY A 594 -17.66 -0.80 24.92
CA GLY A 594 -16.99 -0.55 23.66
C GLY A 594 -16.34 -1.79 23.06
N ASN A 595 -17.03 -2.93 23.10
CA ASN A 595 -16.52 -4.17 22.54
C ASN A 595 -16.43 -4.16 21.02
N ILE A 596 -15.47 -4.93 20.50
CA ILE A 596 -15.29 -5.20 19.06
C ILE A 596 -16.20 -6.36 18.66
N TYR A 597 -16.79 -6.21 17.48
CA TYR A 597 -17.59 -7.23 16.79
C TYR A 597 -17.07 -7.42 15.37
N TYR A 598 -17.30 -8.59 14.80
CA TYR A 598 -17.00 -8.84 13.38
C TYR A 598 -18.15 -9.56 12.69
N LEU A 599 -18.28 -9.28 11.39
CA LEU A 599 -19.15 -9.95 10.43
C LEU A 599 -18.27 -10.79 9.50
N GLU A 600 -18.65 -12.03 9.24
CA GLU A 600 -18.10 -12.89 8.20
C GLU A 600 -19.06 -12.85 7.00
N ASP A 601 -18.56 -12.52 5.82
CA ASP A 601 -19.33 -12.36 4.60
C ASP A 601 -18.59 -12.86 3.35
N ASN A 602 -19.33 -13.11 2.27
CA ASN A 602 -18.82 -13.40 0.95
C ASN A 602 -19.83 -12.99 -0.13
N GLU A 603 -19.45 -13.06 -1.39
CA GLU A 603 -20.29 -12.63 -2.52
C GLU A 603 -21.68 -13.30 -2.58
N ASN A 604 -21.81 -14.53 -2.08
CA ASN A 604 -23.04 -15.31 -2.12
C ASN A 604 -23.88 -15.20 -0.84
N SER A 605 -23.40 -14.51 0.18
CA SER A 605 -24.07 -14.40 1.47
C SER A 605 -25.37 -13.57 1.36
N THR A 606 -26.48 -14.11 1.87
CA THR A 606 -27.79 -13.44 1.96
C THR A 606 -28.22 -13.19 3.40
N SER A 607 -27.39 -13.50 4.36
CA SER A 607 -27.58 -13.24 5.79
C SER A 607 -26.22 -13.26 6.49
N GLY A 608 -26.07 -12.53 7.58
CA GLY A 608 -24.85 -12.51 8.38
C GLY A 608 -25.13 -12.15 9.83
N THR A 609 -24.22 -12.55 10.72
CA THR A 609 -24.35 -12.32 12.16
C THR A 609 -23.09 -11.65 12.69
N LEU A 610 -23.26 -10.52 13.35
CA LEU A 610 -22.19 -9.86 14.12
C LEU A 610 -21.85 -10.71 15.33
N LYS A 611 -20.60 -11.20 15.39
CA LYS A 611 -20.02 -11.99 16.47
C LYS A 611 -19.16 -11.09 17.34
N GLN A 612 -19.28 -11.20 18.66
CA GLN A 612 -18.44 -10.44 19.60
C GLN A 612 -17.04 -11.02 19.61
N LEU A 613 -16.02 -10.15 19.51
CA LEU A 613 -14.61 -10.52 19.52
C LEU A 613 -13.97 -10.20 20.88
N SER A 614 -14.03 -8.96 21.34
CA SER A 614 -13.48 -8.57 22.65
C SER A 614 -14.51 -8.78 23.78
N ASN A 615 -14.01 -8.95 24.99
CA ASN A 615 -14.88 -9.17 26.16
C ASN A 615 -14.49 -8.22 27.31
N LEU A 616 -14.57 -6.93 27.04
CA LEU A 616 -14.36 -5.91 28.05
C LEU A 616 -15.55 -5.89 29.02
N SER A 617 -15.28 -5.59 30.28
CA SER A 617 -16.27 -5.32 31.30
C SER A 617 -16.02 -3.97 31.94
N THR A 618 -17.05 -3.15 32.11
CA THR A 618 -16.96 -1.87 32.81
C THR A 618 -18.17 -1.66 33.72
N THR A 619 -17.96 -0.92 34.79
CA THR A 619 -19.03 -0.41 35.64
C THR A 619 -19.46 1.00 35.21
N SER A 620 -18.74 1.64 34.31
CA SER A 620 -19.05 2.97 33.78
C SER A 620 -20.17 2.88 32.76
N THR A 621 -21.16 3.74 32.88
CA THR A 621 -22.24 3.92 31.87
C THR A 621 -21.88 4.98 30.85
N ALA A 622 -20.72 5.65 31.01
CA ALA A 622 -20.25 6.77 30.20
C ALA A 622 -18.99 6.41 29.39
N ALA A 623 -18.62 5.13 29.29
CA ALA A 623 -17.50 4.67 28.48
C ALA A 623 -17.98 4.49 27.03
N TYR A 624 -18.05 5.58 26.29
CA TYR A 624 -18.39 5.56 24.88
C TYR A 624 -17.18 5.20 24.01
N ALA A 625 -17.43 4.80 22.79
CA ALA A 625 -16.41 4.57 21.79
C ALA A 625 -16.86 5.16 20.44
N TYR A 626 -16.16 6.18 20.01
CA TYR A 626 -16.43 6.88 18.74
C TYR A 626 -15.35 6.59 17.72
N GLU A 627 -14.21 6.13 18.22
CA GLU A 627 -12.99 6.12 17.50
C GLU A 627 -12.91 4.93 16.54
N GLN A 628 -12.02 5.05 15.57
CA GLN A 628 -11.69 3.94 14.71
C GLN A 628 -10.81 2.95 15.45
N ILE A 629 -11.01 1.68 15.15
CA ILE A 629 -10.04 0.65 15.45
C ILE A 629 -8.84 0.83 14.52
N ALA A 630 -7.65 0.53 15.02
CA ALA A 630 -6.44 0.42 14.21
C ALA A 630 -5.98 -1.04 14.18
N ILE A 631 -5.27 -1.40 13.13
CA ILE A 631 -4.81 -2.78 12.91
C ILE A 631 -3.35 -2.71 12.49
N ASP A 632 -2.50 -3.54 13.10
CA ASP A 632 -1.11 -3.69 12.71
C ASP A 632 -0.93 -4.79 11.64
N ASP A 633 0.29 -4.94 11.14
CA ASP A 633 0.64 -5.95 10.14
C ASP A 633 0.53 -7.39 10.68
N GLU A 634 0.55 -7.58 12.00
CA GLU A 634 0.38 -8.88 12.67
C GLU A 634 -1.11 -9.24 12.86
N GLY A 635 -2.03 -8.34 12.53
CA GLY A 635 -3.48 -8.50 12.63
C GLY A 635 -4.03 -8.30 14.02
N GLN A 636 -3.31 -7.63 14.90
CA GLN A 636 -3.80 -7.21 16.19
C GLN A 636 -4.73 -6.00 16.04
N ILE A 637 -5.73 -5.91 16.90
CA ILE A 637 -6.71 -4.82 16.91
C ILE A 637 -6.44 -3.91 18.10
N TYR A 638 -6.33 -2.62 17.82
CA TYR A 638 -6.15 -1.56 18.80
C TYR A 638 -7.38 -0.68 18.84
N PHE A 639 -7.87 -0.39 20.03
CA PHE A 639 -9.07 0.42 20.20
C PHE A 639 -9.14 1.06 21.58
N PHE A 640 -9.91 2.11 21.68
CA PHE A 640 -10.14 2.85 22.92
C PHE A 640 -11.57 2.68 23.40
N ASN A 641 -11.74 2.95 24.69
CA ASN A 641 -13.01 3.40 25.22
C ASN A 641 -12.81 4.67 26.06
N GLU A 642 -13.89 5.39 26.36
CA GLU A 642 -13.82 6.61 27.14
C GLU A 642 -13.58 6.38 28.66
N GLU A 643 -13.07 5.23 29.06
CA GLU A 643 -12.49 5.02 30.38
C GLU A 643 -11.01 5.44 30.46
N GLY A 644 -10.42 5.82 29.31
CA GLY A 644 -9.06 6.33 29.22
C GLY A 644 -8.01 5.25 28.98
N TYR A 645 -8.42 4.08 28.54
CA TYR A 645 -7.54 2.97 28.21
C TYR A 645 -7.52 2.69 26.70
N LEU A 646 -6.33 2.39 26.22
CA LEU A 646 -6.05 1.77 24.94
C LEU A 646 -5.90 0.26 25.17
N TYR A 647 -6.58 -0.53 24.37
CA TYR A 647 -6.52 -2.00 24.43
C TYR A 647 -5.90 -2.56 23.16
N CYS A 648 -5.12 -3.63 23.32
CA CYS A 648 -4.62 -4.47 22.24
C CYS A 648 -5.22 -5.87 22.36
N TYR A 649 -5.84 -6.33 21.29
CA TYR A 649 -6.36 -7.71 21.17
C TYR A 649 -5.71 -8.40 19.99
N GLY A 650 -5.18 -9.59 20.25
CA GLY A 650 -4.57 -10.45 19.26
C GLY A 650 -5.00 -11.90 19.41
N GLU A 651 -4.55 -12.75 18.51
CA GLU A 651 -4.83 -14.17 18.62
C GLU A 651 -4.06 -14.77 19.81
N LYS A 652 -4.74 -15.60 20.58
CA LYS A 652 -4.12 -16.31 21.70
C LYS A 652 -3.01 -17.22 21.17
N HIS A 653 -1.80 -16.92 21.57
CA HIS A 653 -0.67 -17.74 21.17
C HIS A 653 -0.71 -19.12 21.85
N ILE A 654 -0.73 -20.17 21.05
CA ILE A 654 -0.62 -21.53 21.53
C ILE A 654 0.84 -21.94 21.38
N HIS A 655 1.52 -22.05 22.53
CA HIS A 655 2.93 -22.43 22.52
C HIS A 655 3.12 -23.89 22.07
N ASN A 656 3.90 -24.06 21.03
CA ASN A 656 4.42 -25.36 20.61
C ASN A 656 5.92 -25.37 20.88
N TYR A 657 6.35 -26.20 21.85
CA TYR A 657 7.71 -26.16 22.35
C TYR A 657 8.60 -27.22 21.71
N THR A 658 9.77 -26.80 21.27
CA THR A 658 10.93 -27.66 21.02
C THR A 658 11.85 -27.63 22.23
N TYR A 659 12.58 -28.74 22.47
CA TYR A 659 13.37 -28.92 23.67
C TYR A 659 14.83 -29.23 23.33
N LYS A 660 15.77 -28.42 23.87
CA LYS A 660 17.21 -28.59 23.69
C LYS A 660 17.85 -28.94 25.02
N THR A 661 18.50 -30.13 25.11
CA THR A 661 19.19 -30.54 26.35
C THR A 661 20.43 -29.70 26.64
N LEU A 662 20.67 -29.42 27.93
CA LEU A 662 21.89 -28.76 28.44
C LEU A 662 22.91 -29.79 29.02
N LEU A 663 22.61 -31.09 29.04
CA LEU A 663 23.45 -32.16 29.55
C LEU A 663 23.83 -32.00 31.06
N ASN A 664 23.02 -31.27 31.82
CA ASN A 664 23.19 -31.02 33.27
C ASN A 664 21.93 -31.33 34.06
N GLY A 665 21.01 -32.11 33.50
CA GLY A 665 19.71 -32.40 34.09
C GLY A 665 18.65 -31.36 33.83
N LYS A 666 18.94 -30.41 32.95
CA LYS A 666 18.02 -29.36 32.47
C LYS A 666 17.91 -29.35 30.96
N HIS A 667 16.89 -28.72 30.46
CA HIS A 667 16.70 -28.40 29.05
C HIS A 667 16.16 -26.98 28.90
N ILE A 668 16.36 -26.45 27.72
CA ILE A 668 15.69 -25.22 27.29
C ILE A 668 14.49 -25.63 26.44
N LYS A 669 13.29 -25.23 26.85
CA LYS A 669 12.12 -25.23 25.98
C LYS A 669 12.07 -23.91 25.22
N THR A 670 11.83 -23.99 23.94
CA THR A 670 11.69 -22.79 23.04
C THR A 670 10.40 -22.94 22.26
N CYS A 671 9.56 -21.96 22.31
CA CYS A 671 8.36 -21.92 21.48
C CYS A 671 8.74 -21.66 20.01
N ASP A 672 8.29 -22.53 19.11
CA ASP A 672 8.59 -22.42 17.67
C ASP A 672 7.92 -21.20 17.03
N GLY A 673 6.81 -20.69 17.61
CA GLY A 673 6.05 -19.58 17.07
C GLY A 673 6.53 -18.20 17.55
N CYS A 674 6.76 -18.04 18.88
CA CYS A 674 7.11 -16.71 19.44
C CYS A 674 8.58 -16.61 19.89
N GLY A 675 9.34 -17.70 19.86
CA GLY A 675 10.75 -17.72 20.28
C GLY A 675 10.96 -17.63 21.78
N GLU A 676 9.89 -17.58 22.60
CA GLU A 676 10.01 -17.58 24.06
C GLU A 676 10.76 -18.80 24.52
N SER A 677 11.75 -18.60 25.38
CA SER A 677 12.63 -19.66 25.85
C SER A 677 12.76 -19.67 27.37
N GLU A 678 12.66 -20.85 27.97
CA GLU A 678 12.82 -21.01 29.40
C GLU A 678 13.68 -22.26 29.70
N GLU A 679 14.54 -22.14 30.71
CA GLU A 679 15.32 -23.26 31.23
C GLU A 679 14.54 -23.95 32.34
N GLU A 680 14.30 -25.26 32.23
CA GLU A 680 13.63 -26.04 33.24
C GLU A 680 14.34 -27.38 33.50
N PHE A 681 14.05 -28.00 34.65
CA PHE A 681 14.58 -29.30 35.00
C PHE A 681 13.95 -30.41 34.15
N CYS A 682 14.78 -31.38 33.75
CA CYS A 682 14.32 -32.55 33.04
C CYS A 682 13.39 -33.42 33.89
N THR A 683 12.27 -33.85 33.32
CA THR A 683 11.40 -34.87 33.89
C THR A 683 11.79 -36.22 33.30
N PHE A 684 12.21 -37.16 34.18
CA PHE A 684 12.74 -38.46 33.74
C PHE A 684 11.73 -39.57 33.93
N GLU A 685 11.51 -40.36 32.89
CA GLU A 685 10.88 -41.70 32.94
C GLU A 685 11.86 -42.71 32.36
N ASN A 686 12.07 -43.82 33.11
CA ASN A 686 13.05 -44.86 32.77
C ASN A 686 14.43 -44.25 32.39
N ASP A 687 14.88 -43.32 33.23
CA ASP A 687 16.15 -42.58 33.06
C ASP A 687 16.32 -41.81 31.75
N LYS A 688 15.22 -41.54 31.04
CA LYS A 688 15.19 -40.71 29.85
C LYS A 688 14.25 -39.53 30.06
N CYS A 689 14.70 -38.31 29.74
CA CYS A 689 13.82 -37.14 29.78
C CYS A 689 12.72 -37.26 28.72
N ILE A 690 11.46 -37.11 29.16
CA ILE A 690 10.28 -37.23 28.28
C ILE A 690 10.19 -36.14 27.25
N TYR A 691 10.86 -35.00 27.45
CA TYR A 691 10.84 -33.84 26.55
C TYR A 691 12.06 -33.82 25.64
N CYS A 692 13.27 -33.63 26.16
CA CYS A 692 14.48 -33.45 25.34
C CYS A 692 15.21 -34.78 25.02
N GLY A 693 14.74 -35.90 25.57
CA GLY A 693 15.28 -37.21 25.27
C GLY A 693 16.65 -37.53 25.89
N VAL A 694 17.22 -36.62 26.69
CA VAL A 694 18.50 -36.83 27.36
C VAL A 694 18.38 -38.03 28.33
N LYS A 695 19.39 -38.87 28.31
CA LYS A 695 19.48 -40.01 29.26
C LYS A 695 20.32 -39.60 30.44
N ARG A 696 19.94 -40.06 31.61
CA ARG A 696 20.77 -40.03 32.83
C ARG A 696 21.19 -41.43 33.22
N SER A 697 22.42 -41.54 33.65
CA SER A 697 22.96 -42.78 34.22
C SER A 697 23.46 -42.47 35.60
N ASN A 698 23.11 -43.34 36.55
CA ASN A 698 23.53 -43.20 37.95
C ASN A 698 24.89 -43.84 38.15
N TYR A 699 25.79 -43.12 38.75
CA TYR A 699 27.14 -43.59 39.11
C TYR A 699 27.44 -43.26 40.55
N ILE A 700 28.46 -43.91 41.09
CA ILE A 700 28.88 -43.74 42.48
C ILE A 700 30.29 -43.16 42.52
N TYR A 701 30.48 -42.11 43.29
CA TYR A 701 31.82 -41.55 43.49
C TYR A 701 32.70 -42.54 44.20
N GLY A 702 33.86 -42.84 43.64
CA GLY A 702 34.79 -43.83 44.17
C GLY A 702 34.66 -45.23 43.55
N ASP A 703 33.58 -45.57 42.89
CA ASP A 703 33.39 -46.78 42.10
C ASP A 703 34.00 -46.60 40.70
N ILE A 704 35.30 -46.83 40.59
CA ILE A 704 36.08 -46.59 39.38
C ILE A 704 35.91 -47.72 38.38
N ASN A 705 35.71 -48.97 38.86
CA ASN A 705 35.52 -50.11 37.97
C ASN A 705 34.04 -50.26 37.52
N GLN A 706 33.14 -49.49 38.11
CA GLN A 706 31.70 -49.45 37.79
C GLN A 706 30.95 -50.76 38.10
N ASP A 707 31.39 -51.49 39.16
CA ASP A 707 30.73 -52.71 39.59
C ASP A 707 29.59 -52.47 40.59
N GLY A 708 29.36 -51.23 41.02
CA GLY A 708 28.30 -50.79 41.94
C GLY A 708 28.76 -50.70 43.39
N GLU A 709 29.99 -51.02 43.71
CA GLU A 709 30.56 -50.99 45.08
C GLU A 709 31.88 -50.24 45.09
N VAL A 710 32.16 -49.52 46.18
CA VAL A 710 33.46 -48.85 46.35
C VAL A 710 34.38 -49.74 47.15
N THR A 711 35.33 -50.37 46.50
CA THR A 711 36.21 -51.42 47.05
C THR A 711 37.69 -51.09 46.84
N VAL A 712 38.56 -51.99 47.38
CA VAL A 712 40.01 -51.91 47.19
C VAL A 712 40.42 -52.04 45.70
N GLN A 713 39.54 -52.59 44.83
CA GLN A 713 39.78 -52.75 43.42
C GLN A 713 39.80 -51.40 42.75
N ASP A 714 38.89 -50.48 43.17
CA ASP A 714 38.81 -49.08 42.64
C ASP A 714 40.05 -48.29 43.02
N ALA A 715 40.47 -48.35 44.25
CA ALA A 715 41.73 -47.76 44.71
C ALA A 715 42.91 -48.26 43.88
N THR A 716 42.95 -49.59 43.64
CA THR A 716 43.97 -50.21 42.82
C THR A 716 43.96 -49.79 41.36
N LEU A 717 42.79 -49.73 40.79
CA LEU A 717 42.61 -49.24 39.42
C LEU A 717 43.07 -47.78 39.30
N LEU A 718 42.74 -46.93 40.24
CA LEU A 718 43.18 -45.56 40.30
C LEU A 718 44.69 -45.39 40.44
N GLN A 719 45.33 -46.23 41.29
CA GLN A 719 46.78 -46.28 41.42
C GLN A 719 47.46 -46.66 40.10
N LYS A 720 46.90 -47.65 39.39
CA LYS A 720 47.43 -48.10 38.10
C LYS A 720 47.29 -46.94 37.05
N TYR A 721 46.17 -46.19 37.08
CA TYR A 721 45.98 -45.02 36.20
C TYR A 721 47.03 -43.94 36.49
N VAL A 722 47.23 -43.58 37.78
CA VAL A 722 48.20 -42.54 38.14
C VAL A 722 49.62 -42.96 37.79
N THR A 723 49.98 -44.25 37.83
CA THR A 723 51.26 -44.78 37.44
C THR A 723 51.35 -45.10 35.95
N LYS A 724 50.32 -44.74 35.13
CA LYS A 724 50.23 -45.02 33.69
C LYS A 724 50.22 -46.48 33.30
N LEU A 725 49.78 -47.36 34.21
CA LEU A 725 49.63 -48.80 33.97
C LEU A 725 48.18 -49.20 33.58
N ALA A 726 47.28 -48.24 33.60
CA ALA A 726 45.90 -48.38 33.14
C ALA A 726 45.39 -47.03 32.54
N GLU A 727 44.44 -47.14 31.65
CA GLU A 727 43.67 -45.98 31.12
C GLU A 727 42.26 -45.98 31.78
N LEU A 728 41.72 -44.80 31.99
CA LEU A 728 40.32 -44.61 32.44
C LEU A 728 39.51 -43.95 31.36
N ASN A 729 38.32 -44.42 31.13
CA ASN A 729 37.32 -43.72 30.32
C ASN A 729 36.78 -42.48 31.04
N ASP A 730 36.00 -41.67 30.37
CA ASP A 730 35.53 -40.39 30.92
C ASP A 730 34.59 -40.59 32.13
N VAL A 731 33.77 -41.63 32.12
CA VAL A 731 32.90 -41.97 33.26
C VAL A 731 33.76 -42.36 34.48
N GLN A 732 34.75 -43.20 34.30
CA GLN A 732 35.65 -43.63 35.35
C GLN A 732 36.45 -42.47 35.95
N LYS A 733 36.82 -41.47 35.10
CA LYS A 733 37.46 -40.25 35.56
C LYS A 733 36.50 -39.42 36.42
N GLU A 734 35.24 -39.29 36.01
CA GLU A 734 34.21 -38.57 36.80
C GLU A 734 33.95 -39.26 38.14
N CYS A 735 33.85 -40.61 38.18
CA CYS A 735 33.76 -41.35 39.42
C CYS A 735 34.95 -41.10 40.38
N ALA A 736 36.11 -40.72 39.82
CA ALA A 736 37.32 -40.41 40.57
C ALA A 736 37.44 -38.94 41.05
N MET A 737 36.52 -38.05 40.60
CA MET A 737 36.57 -36.59 40.86
C MET A 737 35.72 -36.18 42.09
N PHE A 738 35.72 -36.94 43.14
CA PHE A 738 34.87 -36.81 44.36
C PHE A 738 35.30 -35.72 45.34
N ASP A 739 36.33 -34.93 45.07
CA ASP A 739 36.85 -33.90 45.99
C ASP A 739 37.00 -32.52 45.38
N HIS A 740 36.33 -32.24 44.25
CA HIS A 740 36.56 -31.03 43.48
C HIS A 740 38.04 -30.80 43.10
N MET A 741 38.81 -31.89 42.98
CA MET A 741 40.21 -31.84 42.61
C MET A 741 40.34 -31.70 41.10
N ASP A 742 41.15 -30.76 40.66
CA ASP A 742 41.43 -30.54 39.24
C ASP A 742 42.16 -31.69 38.54
N LYS A 743 42.68 -32.66 39.30
CA LYS A 743 43.44 -33.80 38.80
C LYS A 743 43.32 -35.03 39.66
N ILE A 744 43.20 -36.19 39.04
CA ILE A 744 43.31 -37.47 39.66
C ILE A 744 44.80 -37.76 40.07
N THR A 745 45.03 -38.05 41.33
CA THR A 745 46.37 -38.26 41.90
C THR A 745 46.40 -39.47 42.84
N VAL A 746 47.58 -39.83 43.36
CA VAL A 746 47.73 -40.87 44.43
C VAL A 746 46.87 -40.54 45.64
N LYS A 747 46.62 -39.23 45.89
CA LYS A 747 45.75 -38.88 47.04
C LYS A 747 44.29 -39.33 46.82
N SER A 748 43.81 -39.33 45.55
CA SER A 748 42.47 -39.81 45.19
C SER A 748 42.34 -41.32 45.57
N ALA A 749 43.32 -42.16 45.22
CA ALA A 749 43.32 -43.59 45.64
C ALA A 749 43.44 -43.76 47.15
N THR A 750 44.22 -42.87 47.82
CA THR A 750 44.31 -42.91 49.29
C THR A 750 43.00 -42.56 49.97
N LYS A 751 42.22 -41.68 49.42
CA LYS A 751 40.89 -41.33 49.96
C LYS A 751 39.90 -42.48 49.81
N ILE A 752 39.89 -43.21 48.69
CA ILE A 752 39.09 -44.43 48.56
C ILE A 752 39.50 -45.41 49.56
N GLN A 753 40.79 -45.67 49.86
CA GLN A 753 41.26 -46.55 50.87
C GLN A 753 40.81 -46.12 52.29
N LYS A 754 40.82 -44.81 52.59
CA LYS A 754 40.31 -44.28 53.86
C LYS A 754 38.80 -44.50 54.00
N TYR A 755 38.02 -44.23 52.92
CA TYR A 755 36.60 -44.52 52.91
C TYR A 755 36.29 -45.97 53.18
N ILE A 756 36.99 -46.89 52.56
CA ILE A 756 36.82 -48.31 52.77
C ILE A 756 37.10 -48.67 54.24
N ALA A 757 38.11 -48.04 54.85
CA ALA A 757 38.44 -48.26 56.26
C ALA A 757 37.43 -47.60 57.21
N ASN A 758 36.91 -46.47 56.91
CA ASN A 758 35.89 -45.75 57.65
C ASN A 758 35.12 -44.75 56.71
N PRO A 759 33.91 -45.13 56.27
CA PRO A 759 33.13 -44.29 55.34
C PRO A 759 32.79 -42.85 55.79
N GLU A 760 32.80 -42.64 57.13
CA GLU A 760 32.48 -41.31 57.66
C GLU A 760 33.60 -40.27 57.45
N LEU A 761 34.79 -40.68 57.03
CA LEU A 761 35.94 -39.81 56.82
C LEU A 761 35.96 -39.08 55.46
N GLU A 762 35.18 -39.60 54.52
CA GLU A 762 35.18 -39.09 53.14
C GLU A 762 33.75 -39.00 52.63
N THR A 763 33.07 -37.88 52.84
CA THR A 763 31.63 -37.72 52.73
C THR A 763 31.07 -37.77 51.27
N LEU A 764 31.91 -37.60 50.23
CA LEU A 764 31.45 -37.70 48.87
C LEU A 764 31.65 -39.07 48.24
N ILE A 765 32.59 -39.89 48.75
CA ILE A 765 32.81 -41.22 48.23
C ILE A 765 31.66 -42.11 48.67
N GLY A 766 31.13 -42.92 47.78
CA GLY A 766 29.90 -43.66 47.94
C GLY A 766 28.62 -42.90 47.67
N ALA A 767 28.67 -41.58 47.48
CA ALA A 767 27.52 -40.80 47.05
C ALA A 767 27.21 -41.02 45.57
N SER A 768 25.92 -41.10 45.26
CA SER A 768 25.45 -41.23 43.88
C SER A 768 25.42 -39.89 43.18
N PHE A 769 25.75 -39.88 41.90
CA PHE A 769 25.60 -38.74 41.00
C PHE A 769 25.08 -39.18 39.63
N TYR A 770 24.52 -38.25 38.89
CA TYR A 770 24.03 -38.53 37.54
C TYR A 770 24.93 -37.92 36.47
N MET A 771 25.23 -38.67 35.45
CA MET A 771 25.77 -38.19 34.19
C MET A 771 24.71 -38.18 33.12
N TYR A 772 24.76 -37.21 32.26
CA TYR A 772 23.77 -36.96 31.20
C TYR A 772 24.39 -37.17 29.83
N SER A 773 23.70 -37.92 28.97
CA SER A 773 24.11 -38.18 27.58
C SER A 773 22.95 -38.05 26.62
N LYS A 774 23.27 -37.72 25.34
CA LYS A 774 22.27 -37.65 24.26
C LYS A 774 21.76 -39.03 23.87
#